data_abc7eaa9437350d2d38f0cd07734b39b
#
_entry.id   abc7eaa9437350d2d38f0cd07734b39b
#
_cell.length_a   1.000
_cell.length_b   1.000
_cell.length_c   1.000
_cell.angle_alpha   90.00
_cell.angle_beta   90.00
_cell.angle_gamma   90.00
#
_symmetry.space_group_name_H-M   'P 1'
#
loop_
_entity.id
_entity.type
_entity.pdbx_description
1 polymer ?
#
loop_
_entity_poly.entity_id
_entity_poly.type
_entity_poly.pdbx_seq_one_letter_code
_entity_poly.pdbx_strand_id
1 'polypeptide(L)'
;MWKRFTSLLGCLVPLVGPVAAQDAPPWPLLKPAPVSGPLPGTERLEETGDLSRMLHEANDRFLDREIERAAGEREKFWRRDLSSPEAYAKSVQPNRERLARMLGIDRETRNAPGEIENRRLFPPLAGNNEFVPYRIRWKVFGNVHLDALLLDPGQRKADIVFLPDPENTEFCPASAVSLARSGCRVAILHLVDRNLNEHQLSHREWIQRSAFSLGRTITGYEVLKVQSIIDHLEADQGGTRLPLGIVGHGEGGRLALFSTALDERIDAALVSGTFGPREQVWKEPADRNIFGLVREFGDAEIASLIAPRPLVIEHGVYPNYGYRANKDLEIDAANRGKVPGKPGLLPSPADGEVNAEFERLKLLAPFAKAELVKSSEAISDRAILQFLGRFELAAHPRTEGFGLELPPNPDRAEDLVLHNRLALLEAAGDRKRYFADLKTDSLENFQETIEPYREKFRTEVIGDFELPLLAPNVRTRPCQVGEKTLSYEVVMEVMESGGEKVIAYGILTLPKDLDLKSGEKRPVVVCQHGLEGTPQDVVGEAHFSSYKAFATRLAERGFITFAPQNGYKYFDLFRMQQFKAQSIGKTLFSIIVPQHRQVTNWLAAQPFVDPDKIAFYGLSYGGKSAMRIPPLVDRYCLSICSADFNEWVWKNAATDSDSLRYSYANKGEYEIFEWNLGGSFNYAEMAALICPRPFMVERGHFDGVAPDEQVAFEFAKVRNLYEARLGLKDRCAIEWFAGPHTINGQGTFDFLHRHLGWPRP
;
A
#
# COMPACT_ATOMS: atom_id res chain seq x y z
N MET A 1 27.31 -32.80 -30.97
CA MET A 1 28.64 -32.30 -31.30
C MET A 1 28.48 -30.84 -31.78
N TRP A 2 28.40 -29.90 -30.83
CA TRP A 2 28.65 -28.48 -31.13
C TRP A 2 29.31 -27.86 -29.90
N LYS A 3 30.44 -27.22 -30.11
CA LYS A 3 31.40 -26.74 -29.14
C LYS A 3 30.94 -25.43 -28.52
N ARG A 4 31.20 -25.34 -27.21
CA ARG A 4 31.17 -24.13 -26.41
C ARG A 4 32.05 -23.02 -27.02
N PHE A 5 31.50 -21.82 -27.12
CA PHE A 5 32.28 -20.60 -27.20
C PHE A 5 31.93 -19.75 -25.96
N THR A 6 32.84 -19.78 -25.02
CA THR A 6 32.92 -18.81 -23.94
C THR A 6 33.61 -17.58 -24.46
N SER A 7 32.90 -16.48 -24.67
CA SER A 7 33.51 -15.16 -24.85
C SER A 7 33.37 -14.39 -23.56
N LEU A 8 34.48 -14.25 -22.84
CA LEU A 8 34.66 -13.21 -21.85
C LEU A 8 34.63 -11.85 -22.54
N LEU A 9 33.53 -11.11 -22.46
CA LEU A 9 33.53 -9.67 -22.58
C LEU A 9 33.53 -9.09 -21.17
N GLY A 10 34.69 -8.65 -20.72
CA GLY A 10 34.83 -7.81 -19.55
C GLY A 10 34.10 -6.49 -19.82
N CYS A 11 33.01 -6.26 -19.11
CA CYS A 11 32.46 -4.93 -18.98
C CYS A 11 33.48 -4.05 -18.24
N LEU A 12 34.23 -3.26 -18.99
CA LEU A 12 34.90 -2.09 -18.48
C LEU A 12 33.81 -1.13 -17.99
N VAL A 13 33.50 -1.18 -16.70
CA VAL A 13 32.88 -0.07 -16.01
C VAL A 13 33.87 1.09 -16.12
N PRO A 14 33.54 2.22 -16.75
CA PRO A 14 34.42 3.37 -16.64
C PRO A 14 34.47 3.72 -15.15
N LEU A 15 35.64 3.52 -14.54
CA LEU A 15 36.01 4.20 -13.30
C LEU A 15 35.84 5.70 -13.60
N VAL A 16 34.72 6.28 -13.18
CA VAL A 16 34.61 7.70 -13.00
C VAL A 16 35.64 8.02 -11.93
N GLY A 17 36.76 8.55 -12.39
CA GLY A 17 37.79 9.08 -11.50
C GLY A 17 37.15 10.06 -10.49
N PRO A 18 37.79 10.30 -9.37
CA PRO A 18 37.29 11.25 -8.39
C PRO A 18 36.98 12.54 -9.15
N VAL A 19 35.68 12.89 -9.21
CA VAL A 19 35.27 14.23 -9.65
C VAL A 19 36.03 15.16 -8.72
N ALA A 20 36.94 15.93 -9.28
CA ALA A 20 37.71 16.93 -8.55
C ALA A 20 36.72 17.69 -7.69
N ALA A 21 37.07 17.86 -6.42
CA ALA A 21 36.30 18.63 -5.47
C ALA A 21 35.96 19.95 -6.18
N GLN A 22 34.72 20.09 -6.62
CA GLN A 22 34.22 21.35 -7.13
C GLN A 22 34.42 22.36 -5.97
N ASP A 23 35.02 23.47 -6.29
CA ASP A 23 35.29 24.54 -5.37
C ASP A 23 34.18 24.74 -4.36
N ALA A 24 34.54 24.97 -3.11
CA ALA A 24 33.57 25.21 -2.02
C ALA A 24 32.51 26.22 -2.52
N PRO A 25 31.21 25.97 -2.28
CA PRO A 25 30.17 26.82 -2.82
C PRO A 25 30.43 28.28 -2.40
N PRO A 26 30.15 29.25 -3.28
CA PRO A 26 30.41 30.67 -3.01
C PRO A 26 29.47 31.27 -1.95
N TRP A 27 28.88 30.46 -1.11
CA TRP A 27 27.91 30.85 -0.08
C TRP A 27 28.56 30.88 1.30
N PRO A 28 28.28 31.91 2.10
CA PRO A 28 28.75 31.92 3.48
C PRO A 28 28.13 30.77 4.27
N LEU A 29 28.96 29.96 4.93
CA LEU A 29 28.54 28.88 5.79
C LEU A 29 27.51 29.39 6.81
N LEU A 30 26.37 28.67 6.89
CA LEU A 30 25.38 28.89 7.93
C LEU A 30 26.03 28.59 9.30
N LYS A 31 25.97 29.51 10.23
CA LYS A 31 26.51 29.34 11.58
C LYS A 31 25.41 29.03 12.56
N PRO A 32 25.68 28.23 13.63
CA PRO A 32 24.75 28.12 14.74
C PRO A 32 24.31 29.51 15.22
N ALA A 33 23.00 29.65 15.45
CA ALA A 33 22.48 30.92 15.95
C ALA A 33 22.99 31.19 17.37
N PRO A 34 23.38 32.44 17.74
CA PRO A 34 23.55 32.79 19.14
C PRO A 34 22.22 32.55 19.86
N VAL A 35 22.30 32.18 21.14
CA VAL A 35 21.11 31.91 21.97
C VAL A 35 20.33 33.23 22.13
N SER A 36 19.38 33.47 21.24
CA SER A 36 18.35 34.51 21.33
C SER A 36 17.02 33.85 21.74
N GLY A 37 16.05 34.61 22.19
CA GLY A 37 14.73 34.09 22.60
C GLY A 37 13.96 33.41 21.46
N PRO A 38 12.83 32.78 21.75
CA PRO A 38 11.94 32.22 20.75
C PRO A 38 11.41 33.27 19.78
N LEU A 39 10.84 32.84 18.66
CA LEU A 39 10.11 33.73 17.76
C LEU A 39 8.99 34.45 18.54
N PRO A 40 8.79 35.77 18.36
CA PRO A 40 7.73 36.49 19.06
C PRO A 40 6.35 35.82 18.89
N GLY A 41 5.64 35.66 19.98
CA GLY A 41 4.33 35.02 20.00
C GLY A 41 4.35 33.46 20.07
N THR A 42 5.52 32.88 20.31
CA THR A 42 5.68 31.42 20.51
C THR A 42 6.37 31.14 21.86
N GLU A 43 6.23 29.93 22.34
CA GLU A 43 6.97 29.45 23.51
C GLU A 43 8.37 28.97 23.12
N ARG A 44 9.24 28.82 24.13
CA ARG A 44 10.58 28.27 23.89
C ARG A 44 10.54 26.79 23.65
N LEU A 45 11.21 26.31 22.58
CA LEU A 45 11.44 24.91 22.30
C LEU A 45 12.54 24.36 23.23
N GLU A 46 12.14 23.55 24.19
CA GLU A 46 13.05 22.95 25.18
C GLU A 46 13.51 21.53 24.77
N GLU A 47 12.77 20.86 23.88
CA GLU A 47 13.08 19.52 23.40
C GLU A 47 14.46 19.50 22.73
N THR A 48 15.28 18.53 23.12
CA THR A 48 16.64 18.32 22.61
C THR A 48 16.73 16.99 21.84
N GLY A 49 17.77 16.83 21.04
CA GLY A 49 17.98 15.60 20.26
C GLY A 49 17.38 15.64 18.86
N ASP A 50 17.07 14.49 18.29
CA ASP A 50 16.55 14.34 16.93
C ASP A 50 15.02 14.59 16.91
N LEU A 51 14.61 15.79 16.53
CA LEU A 51 13.20 16.18 16.43
C LEU A 51 12.47 15.42 15.31
N SER A 52 13.17 14.99 14.26
CA SER A 52 12.61 14.13 13.23
C SER A 52 12.24 12.74 13.79
N ARG A 53 13.08 12.22 14.69
CA ARG A 53 12.81 10.97 15.39
C ARG A 53 11.63 11.10 16.37
N MET A 54 11.56 12.21 17.10
CA MET A 54 10.44 12.51 17.99
C MET A 54 9.10 12.54 17.22
N LEU A 55 9.08 13.20 16.06
CA LEU A 55 7.91 13.21 15.16
C LEU A 55 7.53 11.80 14.72
N HIS A 56 8.51 11.00 14.29
CA HIS A 56 8.28 9.63 13.86
C HIS A 56 7.66 8.78 14.98
N GLU A 57 8.22 8.85 16.19
CA GLU A 57 7.72 8.08 17.35
C GLU A 57 6.32 8.53 17.80
N ALA A 58 6.02 9.83 17.71
CA ALA A 58 4.68 10.35 17.96
C ALA A 58 3.66 9.80 16.96
N ASN A 59 3.99 9.83 15.67
CA ASN A 59 3.15 9.25 14.62
C ASN A 59 2.92 7.75 14.83
N ASP A 60 3.95 7.02 15.25
CA ASP A 60 3.87 5.56 15.47
C ASP A 60 2.90 5.21 16.60
N ARG A 61 3.00 5.88 17.76
CA ARG A 61 2.08 5.71 18.89
C ARG A 61 0.65 6.12 18.53
N PHE A 62 0.49 7.22 17.80
CA PHE A 62 -0.82 7.66 17.31
C PHE A 62 -1.48 6.58 16.43
N LEU A 63 -0.72 5.98 15.50
CA LEU A 63 -1.24 4.92 14.63
C LEU A 63 -1.63 3.66 15.43
N ASP A 64 -0.89 3.29 16.47
CA ASP A 64 -1.27 2.17 17.34
C ASP A 64 -2.63 2.44 18.01
N ARG A 65 -2.86 3.66 18.51
CA ARG A 65 -4.17 4.05 19.08
C ARG A 65 -5.29 4.05 18.05
N GLU A 66 -5.00 4.50 16.83
CA GLU A 66 -6.00 4.49 15.74
C GLU A 66 -6.37 3.07 15.31
N ILE A 67 -5.43 2.12 15.32
CA ILE A 67 -5.72 0.71 15.07
C ILE A 67 -6.61 0.14 16.18
N GLU A 68 -6.27 0.39 17.44
CA GLU A 68 -7.10 -0.03 18.60
C GLU A 68 -8.51 0.57 18.52
N ARG A 69 -8.61 1.87 18.21
CA ARG A 69 -9.90 2.56 18.04
C ARG A 69 -10.71 1.97 16.90
N ALA A 70 -10.08 1.77 15.73
CA ALA A 70 -10.74 1.20 14.56
C ALA A 70 -11.29 -0.20 14.84
N ALA A 71 -10.50 -1.06 15.51
CA ALA A 71 -10.93 -2.40 15.91
C ALA A 71 -12.10 -2.35 16.91
N GLY A 72 -12.06 -1.44 17.89
CA GLY A 72 -13.14 -1.26 18.86
C GLY A 72 -14.43 -0.69 18.26
N GLU A 73 -14.34 -0.04 17.12
CA GLU A 73 -15.47 0.63 16.44
C GLU A 73 -16.04 -0.16 15.26
N ARG A 74 -15.63 -1.40 15.01
CA ARG A 74 -16.09 -2.24 13.88
C ARG A 74 -17.60 -2.33 13.77
N GLU A 75 -18.32 -2.32 14.91
CA GLU A 75 -19.77 -2.40 14.92
C GLU A 75 -20.47 -1.27 14.15
N LYS A 76 -19.83 -0.13 13.93
CA LYS A 76 -20.36 0.95 13.10
C LYS A 76 -20.65 0.54 11.65
N PHE A 77 -19.97 -0.49 11.18
CA PHE A 77 -20.11 -1.00 9.80
C PHE A 77 -21.13 -2.15 9.69
N TRP A 78 -21.67 -2.63 10.81
CA TRP A 78 -22.51 -3.79 10.85
C TRP A 78 -23.93 -3.46 11.30
N ARG A 79 -24.90 -4.11 10.68
CA ARG A 79 -26.34 -3.97 11.04
C ARG A 79 -26.95 -5.36 11.09
N ARG A 80 -26.53 -6.16 12.09
CA ARG A 80 -26.92 -7.56 12.25
C ARG A 80 -28.38 -7.66 12.71
N ASP A 81 -29.19 -8.44 12.00
CA ASP A 81 -30.53 -8.81 12.44
C ASP A 81 -30.47 -10.22 13.06
N LEU A 82 -30.59 -10.28 14.36
CA LEU A 82 -30.49 -11.53 15.14
C LEU A 82 -31.85 -12.19 15.35
N SER A 83 -32.91 -11.82 14.63
CA SER A 83 -34.25 -12.37 14.79
C SER A 83 -34.39 -13.83 14.26
N SER A 84 -33.65 -14.18 13.20
CA SER A 84 -33.56 -15.55 12.67
C SER A 84 -32.25 -15.74 11.91
N PRO A 85 -31.84 -17.01 11.65
CA PRO A 85 -30.68 -17.30 10.79
C PRO A 85 -30.78 -16.69 9.40
N GLU A 86 -31.97 -16.70 8.79
CA GLU A 86 -32.22 -16.15 7.45
C GLU A 86 -32.16 -14.62 7.46
N ALA A 87 -32.74 -13.96 8.47
CA ALA A 87 -32.67 -12.53 8.66
C ALA A 87 -31.21 -12.10 8.88
N TYR A 88 -30.48 -12.85 9.69
CA TYR A 88 -29.05 -12.63 9.91
C TYR A 88 -28.26 -12.70 8.60
N ALA A 89 -28.36 -13.80 7.84
CA ALA A 89 -27.63 -13.99 6.59
C ALA A 89 -27.90 -12.86 5.57
N LYS A 90 -29.17 -12.39 5.48
CA LYS A 90 -29.53 -11.26 4.63
C LYS A 90 -28.95 -9.93 5.16
N SER A 91 -28.95 -9.72 6.47
CA SER A 91 -28.49 -8.45 7.07
C SER A 91 -26.98 -8.22 6.92
N VAL A 92 -26.17 -9.28 6.83
CA VAL A 92 -24.71 -9.23 6.66
C VAL A 92 -24.25 -9.23 5.20
N GLN A 93 -25.17 -9.33 4.25
CA GLN A 93 -24.84 -9.32 2.81
C GLN A 93 -24.07 -8.06 2.38
N PRO A 94 -24.40 -6.83 2.84
CA PRO A 94 -23.60 -5.65 2.52
C PRO A 94 -22.14 -5.73 3.01
N ASN A 95 -21.89 -6.41 4.13
CA ASN A 95 -20.53 -6.63 4.64
C ASN A 95 -19.78 -7.64 3.75
N ARG A 96 -20.44 -8.71 3.30
CA ARG A 96 -19.86 -9.65 2.34
C ARG A 96 -19.44 -8.96 1.04
N GLU A 97 -20.28 -8.07 0.51
CA GLU A 97 -19.96 -7.27 -0.68
C GLU A 97 -18.79 -6.29 -0.45
N ARG A 98 -18.72 -5.67 0.74
CA ARG A 98 -17.58 -4.81 1.07
C ARG A 98 -16.28 -5.60 1.19
N LEU A 99 -16.33 -6.79 1.80
CA LEU A 99 -15.18 -7.70 1.86
C LEU A 99 -14.70 -8.08 0.44
N ALA A 100 -15.62 -8.41 -0.47
CA ALA A 100 -15.29 -8.71 -1.86
C ALA A 100 -14.60 -7.52 -2.57
N ARG A 101 -15.09 -6.29 -2.34
CA ARG A 101 -14.45 -5.07 -2.87
C ARG A 101 -13.07 -4.80 -2.28
N MET A 102 -12.86 -5.02 -0.97
CA MET A 102 -11.55 -4.87 -0.32
C MET A 102 -10.53 -5.86 -0.87
N LEU A 103 -10.97 -7.03 -1.30
CA LEU A 103 -10.13 -8.03 -1.97
C LEU A 103 -9.94 -7.77 -3.47
N GLY A 104 -10.76 -6.90 -4.06
CA GLY A 104 -10.74 -6.58 -5.50
C GLY A 104 -11.33 -7.68 -6.37
N ILE A 105 -12.17 -8.56 -5.82
CA ILE A 105 -12.82 -9.67 -6.55
C ILE A 105 -13.80 -9.14 -7.59
N ASP A 106 -14.50 -8.07 -7.29
CA ASP A 106 -15.46 -7.40 -8.17
C ASP A 106 -14.84 -6.74 -9.41
N ARG A 107 -13.52 -6.67 -9.47
CA ARG A 107 -12.77 -6.08 -10.58
C ARG A 107 -12.35 -7.07 -11.66
N GLU A 108 -12.63 -8.33 -11.46
CA GLU A 108 -12.31 -9.40 -12.41
C GLU A 108 -13.57 -10.14 -12.82
N THR A 109 -13.61 -10.54 -14.09
CA THR A 109 -14.67 -11.41 -14.61
C THR A 109 -14.09 -12.81 -14.77
N ARG A 110 -14.62 -13.77 -13.98
CA ARG A 110 -14.26 -15.18 -14.14
C ARG A 110 -14.76 -15.71 -15.47
N ASN A 111 -13.93 -16.52 -16.12
CA ASN A 111 -14.35 -17.29 -17.28
C ASN A 111 -15.35 -18.39 -16.85
N ALA A 112 -16.30 -18.69 -17.71
CA ALA A 112 -17.13 -19.87 -17.53
C ALA A 112 -16.24 -21.12 -17.50
N PRO A 113 -16.69 -22.21 -16.82
CA PRO A 113 -16.00 -23.50 -16.86
C PRO A 113 -15.76 -23.90 -18.32
N GLY A 114 -14.49 -23.97 -18.72
CA GLY A 114 -14.06 -24.29 -20.08
C GLY A 114 -13.55 -25.73 -20.20
N GLU A 115 -13.04 -26.06 -21.38
CA GLU A 115 -12.34 -27.33 -21.57
C GLU A 115 -11.15 -27.42 -20.64
N ILE A 116 -11.08 -28.49 -19.86
CA ILE A 116 -9.98 -28.77 -18.96
C ILE A 116 -8.89 -29.49 -19.75
N GLU A 117 -7.67 -28.97 -19.64
CA GLU A 117 -6.50 -29.77 -19.94
C GLU A 117 -6.34 -30.81 -18.83
N ASN A 118 -6.98 -31.98 -19.04
CA ASN A 118 -6.97 -33.07 -18.08
C ASN A 118 -5.83 -34.03 -18.41
N ARG A 119 -4.80 -34.08 -17.57
CA ARG A 119 -3.72 -35.06 -17.70
C ARG A 119 -3.76 -36.01 -16.52
N ARG A 120 -4.09 -37.28 -16.82
CA ARG A 120 -3.87 -38.36 -15.88
C ARG A 120 -2.38 -38.45 -15.59
N LEU A 121 -1.98 -38.22 -14.34
CA LEU A 121 -0.57 -38.09 -13.99
C LEU A 121 0.19 -39.40 -13.91
N PHE A 122 -0.55 -40.55 -13.69
CA PHE A 122 0.08 -41.87 -13.55
C PHE A 122 -0.88 -42.99 -13.98
N PRO A 123 -0.35 -44.12 -14.47
CA PRO A 123 -1.12 -45.37 -14.41
C PRO A 123 -1.52 -45.61 -12.93
N PRO A 124 -2.65 -46.27 -12.65
CA PRO A 124 -3.05 -46.60 -11.29
C PRO A 124 -1.82 -47.18 -10.59
N LEU A 125 -1.37 -46.58 -9.51
CA LEU A 125 -0.28 -47.09 -8.70
C LEU A 125 -0.69 -48.53 -8.35
N ALA A 126 0.15 -49.51 -8.70
CA ALA A 126 -0.14 -50.93 -8.52
C ALA A 126 -0.55 -51.16 -7.05
N GLY A 127 -1.82 -51.48 -6.81
CA GLY A 127 -2.39 -51.84 -5.53
C GLY A 127 -3.32 -50.82 -4.85
N ASN A 128 -3.62 -49.66 -5.44
CA ASN A 128 -4.52 -48.69 -4.80
C ASN A 128 -5.62 -48.25 -5.77
N ASN A 129 -6.78 -48.92 -5.70
CA ASN A 129 -7.97 -48.59 -6.49
C ASN A 129 -8.90 -47.56 -5.81
N GLU A 130 -8.42 -46.86 -4.76
CA GLU A 130 -9.29 -46.06 -3.93
C GLU A 130 -9.60 -44.68 -4.56
N PHE A 131 -8.69 -44.09 -5.32
CA PHE A 131 -8.90 -42.87 -6.09
C PHE A 131 -7.87 -42.72 -7.24
N VAL A 132 -8.19 -41.86 -8.21
CA VAL A 132 -7.32 -41.56 -9.36
C VAL A 132 -6.86 -40.11 -9.28
N PRO A 133 -5.55 -39.83 -9.31
CA PRO A 133 -5.03 -38.47 -9.33
C PRO A 133 -5.00 -37.92 -10.76
N TYR A 134 -5.52 -36.69 -10.93
CA TYR A 134 -5.52 -35.94 -12.18
C TYR A 134 -4.91 -34.58 -11.94
N ARG A 135 -4.03 -34.12 -12.84
CA ARG A 135 -3.66 -32.70 -12.92
C ARG A 135 -4.71 -32.01 -13.80
N ILE A 136 -5.28 -30.93 -13.29
CA ILE A 136 -6.29 -30.13 -13.99
C ILE A 136 -5.78 -28.69 -14.13
N ARG A 137 -5.95 -28.13 -15.32
CA ARG A 137 -5.55 -26.77 -15.64
C ARG A 137 -6.57 -26.12 -16.55
N TRP A 138 -6.92 -24.86 -16.27
CA TRP A 138 -7.74 -24.01 -17.14
C TRP A 138 -7.55 -22.54 -16.82
N LYS A 139 -8.05 -21.69 -17.73
CA LYS A 139 -7.99 -20.25 -17.60
C LYS A 139 -9.12 -19.71 -16.71
N VAL A 140 -8.78 -19.02 -15.61
CA VAL A 140 -9.74 -18.53 -14.61
C VAL A 140 -10.28 -17.15 -14.96
N PHE A 141 -9.40 -16.20 -15.23
CA PHE A 141 -9.71 -14.83 -15.67
C PHE A 141 -8.52 -14.27 -16.46
N GLY A 142 -8.77 -13.34 -17.38
CA GLY A 142 -7.70 -12.72 -18.18
C GLY A 142 -6.75 -13.78 -18.76
N ASN A 143 -5.47 -13.68 -18.46
CA ASN A 143 -4.43 -14.66 -18.82
C ASN A 143 -4.05 -15.59 -17.66
N VAL A 144 -4.75 -15.52 -16.52
CA VAL A 144 -4.40 -16.27 -15.31
C VAL A 144 -4.99 -17.67 -15.35
N HIS A 145 -4.14 -18.66 -15.13
CA HIS A 145 -4.53 -20.08 -15.06
C HIS A 145 -4.62 -20.57 -13.61
N LEU A 146 -5.48 -21.55 -13.44
CA LEU A 146 -5.50 -22.42 -12.29
C LEU A 146 -4.79 -23.72 -12.63
N ASP A 147 -4.03 -24.24 -11.69
CA ASP A 147 -3.38 -25.54 -11.76
C ASP A 147 -3.64 -26.25 -10.43
N ALA A 148 -4.32 -27.39 -10.46
CA ALA A 148 -4.70 -28.14 -9.27
C ALA A 148 -4.52 -29.65 -9.46
N LEU A 149 -4.41 -30.37 -8.35
CA LEU A 149 -4.47 -31.82 -8.31
C LEU A 149 -5.87 -32.24 -7.88
N LEU A 150 -6.53 -33.10 -8.68
CA LEU A 150 -7.81 -33.69 -8.36
C LEU A 150 -7.63 -35.16 -7.97
N LEU A 151 -8.09 -35.51 -6.78
CA LEU A 151 -8.18 -36.90 -6.33
C LEU A 151 -9.63 -37.35 -6.46
N ASP A 152 -9.91 -38.27 -7.41
CA ASP A 152 -11.27 -38.74 -7.69
C ASP A 152 -11.47 -40.17 -7.22
N PRO A 153 -12.31 -40.42 -6.20
CA PRO A 153 -12.59 -41.78 -5.70
C PRO A 153 -13.54 -42.61 -6.57
N GLY A 154 -14.05 -42.05 -7.68
CA GLY A 154 -15.03 -42.71 -8.54
C GLY A 154 -16.46 -42.70 -7.98
N GLN A 155 -16.67 -43.10 -6.74
CA GLN A 155 -17.95 -42.96 -6.03
C GLN A 155 -17.86 -41.72 -5.11
N ARG A 156 -18.33 -40.61 -5.60
CA ARG A 156 -18.25 -39.29 -4.94
C ARG A 156 -19.40 -39.15 -3.95
N LYS A 157 -19.07 -38.86 -2.69
CA LYS A 157 -20.03 -38.54 -1.62
C LYS A 157 -20.07 -37.05 -1.28
N ALA A 158 -18.96 -36.36 -1.47
CA ALA A 158 -18.81 -34.92 -1.28
C ALA A 158 -17.69 -34.38 -2.18
N ASP A 159 -17.69 -33.08 -2.42
CA ASP A 159 -16.61 -32.36 -3.08
C ASP A 159 -15.85 -31.52 -2.05
N ILE A 160 -14.53 -31.56 -2.07
CA ILE A 160 -13.68 -30.80 -1.13
C ILE A 160 -12.64 -30.00 -1.91
N VAL A 161 -12.57 -28.70 -1.64
CA VAL A 161 -11.42 -27.87 -2.03
C VAL A 161 -10.41 -27.92 -0.91
N PHE A 162 -9.20 -28.34 -1.19
CA PHE A 162 -8.11 -28.46 -0.22
C PHE A 162 -7.01 -27.44 -0.50
N LEU A 163 -6.66 -26.64 0.50
CA LEU A 163 -5.75 -25.49 0.41
C LEU A 163 -4.58 -25.67 1.38
N PRO A 164 -3.45 -26.24 0.95
CA PRO A 164 -2.25 -26.32 1.79
C PRO A 164 -1.62 -24.96 2.01
N ASP A 165 -0.79 -24.84 3.05
CA ASP A 165 0.07 -23.66 3.19
C ASP A 165 1.10 -23.62 2.05
N PRO A 166 1.47 -22.43 1.52
CA PRO A 166 2.48 -22.30 0.47
C PRO A 166 3.85 -22.89 0.80
N GLU A 167 4.17 -23.00 2.09
CA GLU A 167 5.42 -23.63 2.55
C GLU A 167 5.35 -25.15 2.61
N ASN A 168 4.18 -25.74 2.40
CA ASN A 168 4.04 -27.19 2.35
C ASN A 168 4.66 -27.72 1.05
N THR A 169 5.74 -28.46 1.19
CA THR A 169 6.45 -29.09 0.06
C THR A 169 5.79 -30.37 -0.42
N GLU A 170 4.87 -30.95 0.36
CA GLU A 170 4.11 -32.14 -0.04
C GLU A 170 3.07 -31.77 -1.09
N PHE A 171 3.23 -32.32 -2.27
CA PHE A 171 2.27 -32.08 -3.36
C PHE A 171 0.89 -32.66 -3.06
N CYS A 172 0.82 -33.78 -2.37
CA CYS A 172 -0.41 -34.46 -1.98
C CYS A 172 -0.36 -34.78 -0.47
N PRO A 173 -0.78 -33.86 0.41
CA PRO A 173 -0.74 -34.07 1.86
C PRO A 173 -1.55 -35.29 2.33
N ALA A 174 -1.09 -35.96 3.37
CA ALA A 174 -1.75 -37.12 3.97
C ALA A 174 -3.22 -36.86 4.37
N SER A 175 -3.51 -35.63 4.82
CA SER A 175 -4.89 -35.18 5.14
C SER A 175 -5.80 -35.12 3.91
N ALA A 176 -5.31 -34.69 2.75
CA ALA A 176 -6.06 -34.71 1.48
C ALA A 176 -6.33 -36.16 1.01
N VAL A 177 -5.34 -37.03 1.18
CA VAL A 177 -5.50 -38.47 0.90
C VAL A 177 -6.57 -39.11 1.80
N SER A 178 -6.56 -38.77 3.11
CA SER A 178 -7.57 -39.23 4.07
C SER A 178 -8.99 -38.84 3.64
N LEU A 179 -9.18 -37.60 3.19
CA LEU A 179 -10.45 -37.11 2.66
C LEU A 179 -10.89 -37.88 1.40
N ALA A 180 -9.96 -38.11 0.47
CA ALA A 180 -10.27 -38.90 -0.75
C ALA A 180 -10.69 -40.32 -0.43
N ARG A 181 -10.00 -40.97 0.52
CA ARG A 181 -10.36 -42.33 1.02
C ARG A 181 -11.70 -42.35 1.75
N SER A 182 -12.10 -41.23 2.34
CA SER A 182 -13.44 -41.11 2.95
C SER A 182 -14.56 -40.96 1.93
N GLY A 183 -14.24 -41.01 0.62
CA GLY A 183 -15.19 -40.93 -0.49
C GLY A 183 -15.40 -39.49 -0.99
N CYS A 184 -14.53 -38.56 -0.64
CA CYS A 184 -14.60 -37.19 -1.16
C CYS A 184 -13.79 -37.06 -2.45
N ARG A 185 -14.32 -36.34 -3.45
CA ARG A 185 -13.51 -35.83 -4.54
C ARG A 185 -12.76 -34.59 -4.02
N VAL A 186 -11.43 -34.61 -4.04
CA VAL A 186 -10.60 -33.57 -3.44
C VAL A 186 -9.83 -32.80 -4.50
N ALA A 187 -10.09 -31.50 -4.63
CA ALA A 187 -9.34 -30.61 -5.49
C ALA A 187 -8.29 -29.84 -4.65
N ILE A 188 -7.03 -30.15 -4.83
CA ILE A 188 -5.91 -29.51 -4.12
C ILE A 188 -5.41 -28.36 -4.95
N LEU A 189 -5.60 -27.12 -4.47
CA LEU A 189 -5.08 -25.89 -5.07
C LEU A 189 -3.81 -25.47 -4.35
N HIS A 190 -2.70 -25.52 -5.04
CA HIS A 190 -1.44 -24.97 -4.54
C HIS A 190 -1.40 -23.46 -4.74
N LEU A 191 -1.18 -22.72 -3.66
CA LEU A 191 -1.07 -21.26 -3.66
C LEU A 191 0.25 -20.81 -4.26
N VAL A 192 0.36 -19.51 -4.56
CA VAL A 192 1.64 -18.88 -4.90
C VAL A 192 2.58 -19.01 -3.72
N ASP A 193 3.80 -19.46 -3.97
CA ASP A 193 4.81 -19.70 -2.93
C ASP A 193 5.38 -18.39 -2.35
N ARG A 194 6.15 -18.54 -1.25
CA ARG A 194 6.88 -17.47 -0.59
C ARG A 194 8.37 -17.46 -0.91
N ASN A 195 8.80 -18.11 -2.01
CA ASN A 195 10.20 -18.05 -2.45
C ASN A 195 10.58 -16.60 -2.74
N LEU A 196 11.80 -16.23 -2.35
CA LEU A 196 12.31 -14.88 -2.57
C LEU A 196 12.84 -14.74 -3.99
N ASN A 197 12.45 -13.66 -4.66
CA ASN A 197 13.01 -13.27 -5.94
C ASN A 197 14.36 -12.53 -5.77
N GLU A 198 14.97 -12.08 -6.86
CA GLU A 198 16.23 -11.33 -6.88
C GLU A 198 16.22 -10.04 -6.05
N HIS A 199 15.02 -9.48 -5.81
CA HIS A 199 14.81 -8.27 -5.00
C HIS A 199 14.56 -8.57 -3.52
N GLN A 200 14.68 -9.83 -3.11
CA GLN A 200 14.44 -10.27 -1.73
C GLN A 200 12.98 -10.02 -1.27
N LEU A 201 12.03 -10.01 -2.20
CA LEU A 201 10.59 -10.06 -1.95
C LEU A 201 10.08 -11.45 -2.27
N SER A 202 9.12 -11.94 -1.49
CA SER A 202 8.44 -13.19 -1.85
C SER A 202 7.63 -13.00 -3.14
N HIS A 203 7.38 -14.10 -3.88
CA HIS A 203 6.51 -14.04 -5.06
C HIS A 203 5.13 -13.48 -4.72
N ARG A 204 4.59 -13.78 -3.52
CA ARG A 204 3.31 -13.24 -3.03
C ARG A 204 3.36 -11.72 -2.89
N GLU A 205 4.37 -11.18 -2.22
CA GLU A 205 4.54 -9.73 -2.05
C GLU A 205 4.83 -9.03 -3.38
N TRP A 206 5.58 -9.69 -4.27
CA TRP A 206 5.87 -9.16 -5.60
C TRP A 206 4.58 -8.93 -6.40
N ILE A 207 3.66 -9.90 -6.38
CA ILE A 207 2.34 -9.80 -7.02
C ILE A 207 1.47 -8.75 -6.32
N GLN A 208 1.45 -8.77 -4.98
CA GLN A 208 0.64 -7.86 -4.18
C GLN A 208 0.91 -6.38 -4.49
N ARG A 209 2.18 -5.99 -4.70
CA ARG A 209 2.56 -4.60 -4.97
C ARG A 209 1.76 -3.98 -6.12
N SER A 210 1.80 -4.61 -7.28
CA SER A 210 1.12 -4.12 -8.48
C SER A 210 -0.40 -4.32 -8.42
N ALA A 211 -0.86 -5.44 -7.84
CA ALA A 211 -2.28 -5.67 -7.58
C ALA A 211 -2.89 -4.57 -6.69
N PHE A 212 -2.15 -4.16 -5.64
CA PHE A 212 -2.57 -3.10 -4.72
C PHE A 212 -2.82 -1.77 -5.44
N SER A 213 -1.96 -1.40 -6.39
CA SER A 213 -2.14 -0.19 -7.22
C SER A 213 -3.37 -0.25 -8.13
N LEU A 214 -3.93 -1.43 -8.33
CA LEU A 214 -5.15 -1.66 -9.13
C LEU A 214 -6.40 -1.86 -8.25
N GLY A 215 -6.29 -1.71 -6.94
CA GLY A 215 -7.37 -2.03 -6.00
C GLY A 215 -7.70 -3.52 -5.95
N ARG A 216 -6.68 -4.36 -6.10
CA ARG A 216 -6.75 -5.82 -6.07
C ARG A 216 -5.77 -6.38 -5.04
N THR A 217 -5.93 -7.65 -4.69
CA THR A 217 -5.04 -8.36 -3.78
C THR A 217 -4.74 -9.76 -4.29
N ILE A 218 -3.58 -10.32 -3.93
CA ILE A 218 -3.29 -11.71 -4.23
C ILE A 218 -4.32 -12.65 -3.58
N THR A 219 -4.78 -12.33 -2.36
CA THR A 219 -5.86 -13.06 -1.70
C THR A 219 -7.14 -13.08 -2.53
N GLY A 220 -7.51 -11.94 -3.14
CA GLY A 220 -8.65 -11.85 -4.05
C GLY A 220 -8.49 -12.74 -5.28
N TYR A 221 -7.31 -12.75 -5.89
CA TYR A 221 -7.01 -13.63 -7.03
C TYR A 221 -7.10 -15.12 -6.66
N GLU A 222 -6.62 -15.50 -5.49
CA GLU A 222 -6.70 -16.88 -5.01
C GLU A 222 -8.14 -17.29 -4.66
N VAL A 223 -8.96 -16.38 -4.09
CA VAL A 223 -10.42 -16.61 -3.91
C VAL A 223 -11.10 -16.85 -5.25
N LEU A 224 -10.80 -16.07 -6.28
CA LEU A 224 -11.33 -16.29 -7.63
C LEU A 224 -10.93 -17.66 -8.20
N LYS A 225 -9.72 -18.15 -7.92
CA LYS A 225 -9.29 -19.51 -8.28
C LYS A 225 -10.11 -20.57 -7.54
N VAL A 226 -10.37 -20.40 -6.23
CA VAL A 226 -11.23 -21.28 -5.44
C VAL A 226 -12.65 -21.31 -6.03
N GLN A 227 -13.24 -20.14 -6.29
CA GLN A 227 -14.58 -20.07 -6.90
C GLN A 227 -14.64 -20.72 -8.28
N SER A 228 -13.57 -20.62 -9.08
CA SER A 228 -13.49 -21.30 -10.38
C SER A 228 -13.39 -22.82 -10.25
N ILE A 229 -12.73 -23.34 -9.19
CA ILE A 229 -12.77 -24.77 -8.86
C ILE A 229 -14.21 -25.18 -8.54
N ILE A 230 -14.91 -24.43 -7.71
CA ILE A 230 -16.30 -24.70 -7.32
C ILE A 230 -17.20 -24.72 -8.55
N ASP A 231 -17.11 -23.72 -9.43
CA ASP A 231 -17.84 -23.66 -10.69
C ASP A 231 -17.66 -24.94 -11.52
N HIS A 232 -16.41 -25.45 -11.54
CA HIS A 232 -16.09 -26.69 -12.27
C HIS A 232 -16.61 -27.92 -11.59
N LEU A 233 -16.44 -28.07 -10.26
CA LEU A 233 -16.94 -29.23 -9.50
C LEU A 233 -18.46 -29.37 -9.64
N GLU A 234 -19.20 -28.25 -9.58
CA GLU A 234 -20.66 -28.25 -9.78
C GLU A 234 -21.06 -28.65 -11.21
N ALA A 235 -20.36 -28.11 -12.20
CA ALA A 235 -20.64 -28.46 -13.61
C ALA A 235 -20.44 -29.95 -13.89
N ASP A 236 -19.53 -30.63 -13.19
CA ASP A 236 -19.22 -32.07 -13.36
C ASP A 236 -20.09 -33.03 -12.49
N GLN A 237 -21.08 -32.50 -11.75
CA GLN A 237 -21.93 -33.33 -10.87
C GLN A 237 -23.08 -34.10 -11.56
N GLY A 238 -23.32 -33.88 -12.86
CA GLY A 238 -24.32 -34.61 -13.60
C GLY A 238 -25.78 -34.45 -13.13
N GLY A 239 -26.08 -33.35 -12.40
CA GLY A 239 -27.45 -32.98 -12.00
C GLY A 239 -27.82 -33.23 -10.53
N THR A 240 -27.03 -33.97 -9.76
CA THR A 240 -27.24 -34.12 -8.31
C THR A 240 -26.17 -33.36 -7.56
N ARG A 241 -26.57 -32.28 -6.84
CA ARG A 241 -25.64 -31.49 -6.05
C ARG A 241 -25.08 -32.31 -4.89
N LEU A 242 -23.77 -32.48 -4.86
CA LEU A 242 -23.05 -33.06 -3.73
C LEU A 242 -22.73 -31.97 -2.67
N PRO A 243 -22.63 -32.35 -1.40
CA PRO A 243 -22.09 -31.42 -0.38
C PRO A 243 -20.71 -30.94 -0.77
N LEU A 244 -20.48 -29.61 -0.60
CA LEU A 244 -19.23 -28.97 -0.92
C LEU A 244 -18.55 -28.46 0.35
N GLY A 245 -17.32 -28.90 0.60
CA GLY A 245 -16.51 -28.46 1.72
C GLY A 245 -15.22 -27.78 1.28
N ILE A 246 -14.63 -27.03 2.20
CA ILE A 246 -13.29 -26.45 2.04
C ILE A 246 -12.45 -26.74 3.28
N VAL A 247 -11.19 -27.11 3.05
CA VAL A 247 -10.22 -27.41 4.11
C VAL A 247 -8.93 -26.65 3.80
N GLY A 248 -8.41 -25.92 4.78
CA GLY A 248 -7.14 -25.19 4.57
C GLY A 248 -6.30 -25.06 5.83
N HIS A 249 -4.98 -24.96 5.61
CA HIS A 249 -4.00 -24.76 6.66
C HIS A 249 -3.13 -23.52 6.40
N GLY A 250 -2.79 -22.78 7.46
CA GLY A 250 -1.95 -21.60 7.34
C GLY A 250 -2.55 -20.54 6.42
N GLU A 251 -1.84 -20.15 5.35
CA GLU A 251 -2.39 -19.26 4.32
C GLU A 251 -3.58 -19.91 3.59
N GLY A 252 -3.53 -21.21 3.33
CA GLY A 252 -4.66 -21.95 2.80
C GLY A 252 -5.86 -21.94 3.76
N GLY A 253 -5.62 -21.98 5.07
CA GLY A 253 -6.66 -21.83 6.09
C GLY A 253 -7.30 -20.44 6.07
N ARG A 254 -6.47 -19.39 5.93
CA ARG A 254 -6.95 -18.02 5.75
C ARG A 254 -7.79 -17.88 4.49
N LEU A 255 -7.33 -18.45 3.38
CA LEU A 255 -8.07 -18.45 2.12
C LEU A 255 -9.39 -19.25 2.23
N ALA A 256 -9.41 -20.38 2.98
CA ALA A 256 -10.64 -21.13 3.24
C ALA A 256 -11.66 -20.28 4.02
N LEU A 257 -11.21 -19.51 5.02
CA LEU A 257 -12.07 -18.60 5.78
C LEU A 257 -12.70 -17.53 4.87
N PHE A 258 -11.86 -16.82 4.08
CA PHE A 258 -12.33 -15.80 3.14
C PHE A 258 -13.26 -16.37 2.06
N SER A 259 -12.88 -17.49 1.44
CA SER A 259 -13.68 -18.11 0.38
C SER A 259 -15.04 -18.55 0.90
N THR A 260 -15.12 -19.15 2.11
CA THR A 260 -16.39 -19.56 2.70
C THR A 260 -17.27 -18.37 3.08
N ALA A 261 -16.67 -17.29 3.55
CA ALA A 261 -17.39 -16.04 3.85
C ALA A 261 -18.00 -15.41 2.59
N LEU A 262 -17.35 -15.57 1.43
CA LEU A 262 -17.71 -14.91 0.16
C LEU A 262 -18.54 -15.79 -0.79
N ASP A 263 -18.45 -17.12 -0.66
CA ASP A 263 -19.18 -18.05 -1.52
C ASP A 263 -20.14 -18.92 -0.68
N GLU A 264 -21.43 -18.67 -0.85
CA GLU A 264 -22.48 -19.36 -0.09
C GLU A 264 -22.72 -20.81 -0.54
N ARG A 265 -22.11 -21.25 -1.65
CA ARG A 265 -22.18 -22.63 -2.13
C ARG A 265 -21.35 -23.59 -1.27
N ILE A 266 -20.39 -23.09 -0.52
CA ILE A 266 -19.57 -23.90 0.40
C ILE A 266 -20.40 -24.24 1.64
N ASP A 267 -20.71 -25.53 1.81
CA ASP A 267 -21.60 -26.02 2.87
C ASP A 267 -20.90 -26.09 4.23
N ALA A 268 -19.59 -26.36 4.29
CA ALA A 268 -18.81 -26.39 5.53
C ALA A 268 -17.33 -26.05 5.29
N ALA A 269 -16.65 -25.52 6.32
CA ALA A 269 -15.22 -25.22 6.28
C ALA A 269 -14.44 -25.80 7.46
N LEU A 270 -13.19 -26.20 7.20
CA LEU A 270 -12.15 -26.47 8.20
C LEU A 270 -10.99 -25.49 8.00
N VAL A 271 -10.77 -24.63 8.99
CA VAL A 271 -9.76 -23.57 9.01
C VAL A 271 -8.73 -23.90 10.07
N SER A 272 -7.51 -24.28 9.65
CA SER A 272 -6.43 -24.71 10.53
C SER A 272 -5.26 -23.74 10.53
N GLY A 273 -4.67 -23.48 11.70
CA GLY A 273 -3.39 -22.78 11.86
C GLY A 273 -3.34 -21.33 11.37
N THR A 274 -4.46 -20.59 11.47
CA THR A 274 -4.50 -19.19 11.02
C THR A 274 -5.40 -18.27 11.83
N PHE A 275 -6.46 -18.78 12.48
CA PHE A 275 -7.47 -17.97 13.15
C PHE A 275 -6.91 -17.27 14.38
N GLY A 276 -7.18 -15.95 14.54
CA GLY A 276 -6.74 -15.14 15.65
C GLY A 276 -6.97 -13.63 15.46
N PRO A 277 -6.50 -12.79 16.38
CA PRO A 277 -6.62 -11.33 16.26
C PRO A 277 -5.84 -10.78 15.06
N ARG A 278 -6.37 -9.71 14.42
CA ARG A 278 -5.80 -9.10 13.21
C ARG A 278 -5.31 -7.67 13.39
N GLU A 279 -5.36 -7.12 14.57
CA GLU A 279 -4.95 -5.74 14.84
C GLU A 279 -3.46 -5.51 14.53
N GLN A 280 -2.66 -6.57 14.55
CA GLN A 280 -1.22 -6.50 14.26
C GLN A 280 -0.84 -7.04 12.87
N VAL A 281 -1.78 -7.12 11.92
CA VAL A 281 -1.52 -7.60 10.55
C VAL A 281 -0.40 -6.83 9.84
N TRP A 282 -0.13 -5.59 10.24
CA TRP A 282 0.98 -4.79 9.75
C TRP A 282 2.38 -5.37 10.05
N LYS A 283 2.50 -6.33 10.97
CA LYS A 283 3.72 -7.11 11.24
C LYS A 283 3.88 -8.32 10.31
N GLU A 284 2.82 -8.71 9.64
CA GLU A 284 2.80 -9.86 8.75
C GLU A 284 3.41 -9.51 7.38
N PRO A 285 3.69 -10.49 6.49
CA PRO A 285 4.09 -10.21 5.13
C PRO A 285 3.13 -9.27 4.42
N ALA A 286 3.66 -8.37 3.57
CA ALA A 286 2.89 -7.29 2.96
C ALA A 286 1.70 -7.78 2.11
N ASP A 287 1.75 -8.99 1.57
CA ASP A 287 0.64 -9.63 0.83
C ASP A 287 -0.59 -9.91 1.69
N ARG A 288 -0.44 -9.91 3.02
CA ARG A 288 -1.55 -10.11 3.98
C ARG A 288 -2.19 -8.81 4.46
N ASN A 289 -1.54 -7.66 4.22
CA ASN A 289 -2.07 -6.35 4.60
C ASN A 289 -3.06 -5.83 3.56
N ILE A 290 -4.34 -6.14 3.74
CA ILE A 290 -5.44 -5.70 2.89
C ILE A 290 -5.89 -4.31 3.35
N PHE A 291 -5.96 -3.36 2.40
CA PHE A 291 -6.28 -1.97 2.69
C PHE A 291 -7.64 -1.81 3.39
N GLY A 292 -7.62 -1.25 4.59
CA GLY A 292 -8.81 -0.96 5.38
C GLY A 292 -9.48 -2.17 6.05
N LEU A 293 -8.92 -3.39 5.93
CA LEU A 293 -9.55 -4.60 6.46
C LEU A 293 -9.82 -4.50 7.96
N VAL A 294 -8.81 -4.11 8.75
CA VAL A 294 -8.89 -4.10 10.23
C VAL A 294 -9.97 -3.13 10.74
N ARG A 295 -10.27 -2.09 9.97
CA ARG A 295 -11.31 -1.13 10.32
C ARG A 295 -12.69 -1.76 10.41
N GLU A 296 -12.98 -2.77 9.60
CA GLU A 296 -14.31 -3.38 9.47
C GLU A 296 -14.33 -4.85 9.84
N PHE A 297 -13.19 -5.56 9.67
CA PHE A 297 -13.09 -7.01 9.82
C PHE A 297 -11.89 -7.43 10.67
N GLY A 298 -12.15 -8.31 11.64
CA GLY A 298 -11.20 -9.27 12.19
C GLY A 298 -11.62 -10.67 11.77
N ASP A 299 -10.93 -11.71 12.24
CA ASP A 299 -11.29 -13.09 11.87
C ASP A 299 -12.68 -13.48 12.40
N ALA A 300 -13.10 -12.99 13.56
CA ALA A 300 -14.45 -13.21 14.07
C ALA A 300 -15.53 -12.59 13.18
N GLU A 301 -15.32 -11.37 12.65
CA GLU A 301 -16.25 -10.75 11.72
C GLU A 301 -16.32 -11.54 10.40
N ILE A 302 -15.18 -11.96 9.85
CA ILE A 302 -15.16 -12.75 8.61
C ILE A 302 -15.85 -14.09 8.83
N ALA A 303 -15.55 -14.78 9.94
CA ALA A 303 -16.19 -16.04 10.31
C ALA A 303 -17.69 -15.88 10.53
N SER A 304 -18.14 -14.73 11.05
CA SER A 304 -19.55 -14.44 11.26
C SER A 304 -20.36 -14.41 9.95
N LEU A 305 -19.74 -14.07 8.81
CA LEU A 305 -20.37 -14.13 7.48
C LEU A 305 -20.70 -15.57 7.04
N ILE A 306 -20.09 -16.58 7.66
CA ILE A 306 -20.31 -17.99 7.34
C ILE A 306 -21.62 -18.50 7.96
N ALA A 307 -22.03 -17.93 9.11
CA ALA A 307 -23.22 -18.39 9.79
C ALA A 307 -24.48 -18.35 8.90
N PRO A 308 -25.37 -19.38 8.96
CA PRO A 308 -25.41 -20.49 9.93
C PRO A 308 -24.67 -21.76 9.46
N ARG A 309 -23.82 -21.70 8.44
CA ARG A 309 -23.09 -22.84 7.91
C ARG A 309 -22.01 -23.34 8.88
N PRO A 310 -21.70 -24.66 8.92
CA PRO A 310 -20.70 -25.23 9.80
C PRO A 310 -19.28 -24.69 9.55
N LEU A 311 -18.56 -24.41 10.63
CA LEU A 311 -17.17 -23.98 10.63
C LEU A 311 -16.38 -24.70 11.72
N VAL A 312 -15.37 -25.46 11.34
CA VAL A 312 -14.40 -26.03 12.26
C VAL A 312 -13.15 -25.17 12.25
N ILE A 313 -12.78 -24.61 13.37
CA ILE A 313 -11.54 -23.83 13.56
C ILE A 313 -10.57 -24.71 14.33
N GLU A 314 -9.38 -24.95 13.78
CA GLU A 314 -8.35 -25.69 14.48
C GLU A 314 -7.23 -24.75 14.91
N HIS A 315 -7.07 -24.65 16.23
CA HIS A 315 -5.92 -24.03 16.86
C HIS A 315 -4.87 -25.11 17.14
N GLY A 316 -3.83 -25.11 16.35
CA GLY A 316 -2.79 -26.13 16.37
C GLY A 316 -1.43 -25.56 15.93
N VAL A 317 -0.83 -26.18 14.94
CA VAL A 317 0.41 -25.68 14.35
C VAL A 317 0.13 -24.48 13.44
N TYR A 318 0.80 -23.38 13.67
CA TYR A 318 0.82 -22.22 12.78
C TYR A 318 2.10 -22.24 11.94
N PRO A 319 2.05 -21.87 10.64
CA PRO A 319 3.26 -21.77 9.84
C PRO A 319 4.25 -20.81 10.47
N ASN A 320 5.50 -21.25 10.58
CA ASN A 320 6.60 -20.41 11.05
C ASN A 320 7.35 -19.82 9.86
N TYR A 321 6.95 -18.62 9.48
CA TYR A 321 7.59 -17.90 8.39
C TYR A 321 7.96 -16.50 8.85
N GLY A 322 9.16 -16.06 8.50
CA GLY A 322 9.63 -14.72 8.79
C GLY A 322 10.80 -14.34 7.91
N TYR A 323 10.73 -13.15 7.34
CA TYR A 323 11.89 -12.56 6.72
C TYR A 323 12.93 -12.30 7.79
N ARG A 324 14.08 -12.94 7.68
CA ARG A 324 15.27 -12.74 8.51
C ARG A 324 14.97 -12.68 10.02
N ALA A 325 15.68 -13.46 10.79
CA ALA A 325 15.65 -13.32 12.24
C ALA A 325 15.88 -11.85 12.60
N ASN A 326 14.85 -11.22 13.10
CA ASN A 326 14.70 -9.83 13.49
C ASN A 326 15.82 -9.30 14.36
N LYS A 327 16.99 -9.09 13.82
CA LYS A 327 18.02 -8.48 14.65
C LYS A 327 18.03 -6.97 14.54
N ASP A 328 17.62 -6.39 13.39
CA ASP A 328 17.74 -4.96 13.23
C ASP A 328 16.62 -4.40 12.33
N LEU A 329 15.70 -3.69 12.92
CA LEU A 329 14.75 -2.82 12.22
C LEU A 329 15.44 -1.59 11.59
N GLU A 330 16.70 -1.35 11.97
CA GLU A 330 17.55 -0.34 11.36
C GLU A 330 18.34 -0.98 10.22
N ILE A 331 18.04 -0.56 9.00
CA ILE A 331 18.72 -1.01 7.80
C ILE A 331 19.77 0.01 7.43
N ASP A 332 20.98 -0.47 7.24
CA ASP A 332 22.07 0.32 6.66
C ASP A 332 21.64 0.93 5.32
N ALA A 333 21.97 2.18 5.11
CA ALA A 333 21.70 2.92 3.87
C ALA A 333 22.23 2.19 2.61
N ALA A 334 23.30 1.37 2.75
CA ALA A 334 23.84 0.54 1.68
C ALA A 334 22.89 -0.58 1.21
N ASN A 335 21.96 -0.98 2.06
CA ASN A 335 20.98 -2.03 1.79
C ASN A 335 19.60 -1.50 1.43
N ARG A 336 19.46 -0.20 1.25
CA ARG A 336 18.24 0.48 0.85
C ARG A 336 17.64 -0.17 -0.40
N GLY A 337 16.38 -0.55 -0.34
CA GLY A 337 15.66 -1.21 -1.44
C GLY A 337 16.04 -2.66 -1.71
N LYS A 338 16.96 -3.25 -0.93
CA LYS A 338 17.37 -4.67 -1.04
C LYS A 338 16.73 -5.57 0.02
N VAL A 339 15.98 -5.00 0.94
CA VAL A 339 15.40 -5.73 2.07
C VAL A 339 13.89 -5.78 1.91
N PRO A 340 13.28 -6.97 2.05
CA PRO A 340 11.84 -7.13 1.96
C PRO A 340 11.11 -6.35 3.04
N GLY A 341 9.85 -6.05 2.77
CA GLY A 341 8.96 -5.38 3.70
C GLY A 341 8.99 -6.02 5.07
N LYS A 342 9.47 -5.30 6.05
CA LYS A 342 9.57 -5.79 7.41
C LYS A 342 8.43 -5.25 8.27
N PRO A 343 8.00 -6.02 9.26
CA PRO A 343 8.64 -7.20 9.84
C PRO A 343 8.40 -8.53 9.13
N GLY A 344 7.33 -8.71 8.36
CA GLY A 344 7.08 -9.92 7.56
C GLY A 344 7.02 -11.23 8.35
N LEU A 345 6.48 -11.21 9.58
CA LEU A 345 6.37 -12.38 10.45
C LEU A 345 4.95 -12.94 10.46
N LEU A 346 4.80 -14.25 10.32
CA LEU A 346 3.49 -14.88 10.56
C LEU A 346 3.26 -15.04 12.06
N PRO A 347 2.08 -14.67 12.55
CA PRO A 347 1.75 -14.79 13.97
C PRO A 347 1.49 -16.24 14.37
N SER A 348 1.85 -16.57 15.60
CA SER A 348 1.36 -17.74 16.32
C SER A 348 0.66 -17.26 17.56
N PRO A 349 -0.63 -16.92 17.49
CA PRO A 349 -1.37 -16.34 18.61
C PRO A 349 -1.46 -17.32 19.78
N ALA A 350 -1.46 -16.78 20.99
CA ALA A 350 -1.61 -17.60 22.20
C ALA A 350 -3.03 -18.18 22.30
N ASP A 351 -3.15 -19.30 23.01
CA ASP A 351 -4.45 -19.97 23.29
C ASP A 351 -5.54 -18.99 23.76
N GLY A 352 -5.18 -18.06 24.64
CA GLY A 352 -6.10 -17.06 25.18
C GLY A 352 -6.64 -16.11 24.11
N GLU A 353 -5.78 -15.70 23.17
CA GLU A 353 -6.15 -14.80 22.09
C GLU A 353 -7.10 -15.47 21.09
N VAL A 354 -6.80 -16.72 20.72
CA VAL A 354 -7.67 -17.51 19.82
C VAL A 354 -9.03 -17.80 20.48
N ASN A 355 -9.04 -18.17 21.77
CA ASN A 355 -10.28 -18.38 22.50
C ASN A 355 -11.12 -17.09 22.57
N ALA A 356 -10.49 -15.94 22.87
CA ALA A 356 -11.17 -14.65 22.92
C ALA A 356 -11.82 -14.29 21.58
N GLU A 357 -11.10 -14.48 20.47
CA GLU A 357 -11.62 -14.23 19.13
C GLU A 357 -12.74 -15.22 18.75
N PHE A 358 -12.65 -16.46 19.19
CA PHE A 358 -13.71 -17.46 18.97
C PHE A 358 -14.97 -17.15 19.78
N GLU A 359 -14.85 -16.74 21.05
CA GLU A 359 -16.00 -16.29 21.83
C GLU A 359 -16.63 -15.02 21.26
N ARG A 360 -15.80 -14.12 20.70
CA ARG A 360 -16.29 -12.95 20.00
C ARG A 360 -17.13 -13.33 18.77
N LEU A 361 -16.70 -14.34 17.99
CA LEU A 361 -17.51 -14.90 16.88
C LEU A 361 -18.91 -15.34 17.34
N LYS A 362 -19.00 -16.06 18.47
CA LYS A 362 -20.31 -16.51 19.02
C LYS A 362 -21.22 -15.35 19.43
N LEU A 363 -20.63 -14.27 19.95
CA LEU A 363 -21.38 -13.05 20.28
C LEU A 363 -21.89 -12.35 19.03
N LEU A 364 -21.07 -12.24 17.97
CA LEU A 364 -21.42 -11.59 16.71
C LEU A 364 -22.45 -12.37 15.88
N ALA A 365 -22.40 -13.69 15.96
CA ALA A 365 -23.27 -14.60 15.22
C ALA A 365 -23.76 -15.75 16.10
N PRO A 366 -24.81 -15.55 16.90
CA PRO A 366 -25.35 -16.61 17.79
C PRO A 366 -25.83 -17.87 17.05
N PHE A 367 -26.08 -17.76 15.75
CA PHE A 367 -26.46 -18.88 14.88
C PHE A 367 -25.26 -19.64 14.29
N ALA A 368 -24.04 -19.22 14.57
CA ALA A 368 -22.85 -19.87 14.05
C ALA A 368 -22.72 -21.31 14.57
N LYS A 369 -22.63 -22.26 13.67
CA LYS A 369 -22.32 -23.67 13.95
C LYS A 369 -20.80 -23.85 13.96
N ALA A 370 -20.11 -23.09 14.81
CA ALA A 370 -18.66 -23.06 14.89
C ALA A 370 -18.15 -23.95 16.03
N GLU A 371 -17.08 -24.67 15.80
CA GLU A 371 -16.36 -25.49 16.79
C GLU A 371 -14.88 -25.14 16.79
N LEU A 372 -14.28 -25.05 17.99
CA LEU A 372 -12.85 -24.84 18.18
C LEU A 372 -12.19 -26.17 18.59
N VAL A 373 -11.29 -26.65 17.77
CA VAL A 373 -10.49 -27.85 18.00
C VAL A 373 -9.09 -27.42 18.42
N LYS A 374 -8.57 -27.95 19.51
CA LYS A 374 -7.16 -27.81 19.89
C LYS A 374 -6.36 -29.04 19.49
N SER A 375 -5.23 -28.83 18.85
CA SER A 375 -4.34 -29.88 18.37
C SER A 375 -2.88 -29.45 18.45
N SER A 376 -1.96 -30.41 18.44
CA SER A 376 -0.53 -30.18 18.21
C SER A 376 -0.11 -30.46 16.77
N GLU A 377 -1.08 -30.70 15.88
CA GLU A 377 -0.86 -31.05 14.48
C GLU A 377 -1.55 -30.04 13.55
N ALA A 378 -1.16 -30.03 12.30
CA ALA A 378 -1.83 -29.33 11.22
C ALA A 378 -2.90 -30.24 10.61
N ILE A 379 -4.14 -29.79 10.57
CA ILE A 379 -5.29 -30.55 10.06
C ILE A 379 -5.35 -31.95 10.71
N SER A 380 -5.57 -31.98 12.01
CA SER A 380 -5.58 -33.22 12.81
C SER A 380 -6.72 -34.16 12.41
N ASP A 381 -6.56 -35.46 12.72
CA ASP A 381 -7.62 -36.46 12.52
C ASP A 381 -8.92 -36.09 13.24
N ARG A 382 -8.80 -35.44 14.42
CA ARG A 382 -9.96 -34.93 15.15
C ARG A 382 -10.69 -33.83 14.40
N ALA A 383 -9.96 -32.87 13.80
CA ALA A 383 -10.56 -31.79 13.01
C ALA A 383 -11.21 -32.36 11.73
N ILE A 384 -10.55 -33.32 11.05
CA ILE A 384 -11.11 -34.00 9.88
C ILE A 384 -12.40 -34.75 10.25
N LEU A 385 -12.41 -35.47 11.37
CA LEU A 385 -13.59 -36.19 11.84
C LEU A 385 -14.77 -35.27 12.11
N GLN A 386 -14.54 -34.15 12.78
CA GLN A 386 -15.58 -33.14 13.06
C GLN A 386 -16.09 -32.50 11.76
N PHE A 387 -15.19 -32.19 10.83
CA PHE A 387 -15.54 -31.63 9.54
C PHE A 387 -16.37 -32.60 8.68
N LEU A 388 -15.93 -33.85 8.52
CA LEU A 388 -16.64 -34.87 7.74
C LEU A 388 -17.98 -35.26 8.37
N GLY A 389 -18.07 -35.19 9.71
CA GLY A 389 -19.34 -35.39 10.43
C GLY A 389 -20.44 -34.40 10.03
N ARG A 390 -20.09 -33.24 9.46
CA ARG A 390 -21.07 -32.28 8.91
C ARG A 390 -21.74 -32.78 7.61
N PHE A 391 -21.13 -33.74 6.95
CA PHE A 391 -21.64 -34.39 5.76
C PHE A 391 -22.12 -35.84 6.03
N GLU A 392 -22.19 -36.24 7.29
CA GLU A 392 -22.53 -37.59 7.73
C GLU A 392 -21.55 -38.66 7.16
N LEU A 393 -20.28 -38.24 6.93
CA LEU A 393 -19.24 -39.13 6.42
C LEU A 393 -18.31 -39.60 7.56
N ALA A 394 -17.89 -40.87 7.48
CA ALA A 394 -16.86 -41.40 8.36
C ALA A 394 -15.46 -40.96 7.88
N ALA A 395 -14.61 -40.57 8.80
CA ALA A 395 -13.23 -40.25 8.49
C ALA A 395 -12.40 -41.52 8.31
N HIS A 396 -11.60 -41.57 7.25
CA HIS A 396 -10.58 -42.59 7.07
C HIS A 396 -9.28 -42.12 7.78
N PRO A 397 -8.61 -42.98 8.55
CA PRO A 397 -7.36 -42.59 9.22
C PRO A 397 -6.31 -42.09 8.22
N ARG A 398 -5.52 -41.10 8.64
CA ARG A 398 -4.38 -40.64 7.86
C ARG A 398 -3.37 -41.79 7.69
N THR A 399 -2.87 -41.93 6.50
CA THR A 399 -1.73 -42.78 6.14
C THR A 399 -0.65 -41.86 5.58
N GLU A 400 0.54 -42.40 5.30
CA GLU A 400 1.58 -41.63 4.65
C GLU A 400 1.08 -40.95 3.37
N GLY A 401 1.48 -39.72 3.13
CA GLY A 401 1.18 -38.98 1.91
C GLY A 401 1.78 -39.69 0.70
N PHE A 402 1.22 -39.44 -0.49
CA PHE A 402 1.86 -39.86 -1.71
C PHE A 402 3.04 -38.96 -2.02
N GLY A 403 4.24 -39.52 -2.08
CA GLY A 403 5.45 -38.83 -2.53
C GLY A 403 5.41 -38.55 -4.03
N LEU A 404 4.43 -37.80 -4.47
CA LEU A 404 4.35 -37.30 -5.84
C LEU A 404 5.16 -36.00 -5.90
N GLU A 405 6.39 -36.08 -6.41
CA GLU A 405 7.09 -34.87 -6.83
C GLU A 405 6.47 -34.39 -8.15
N LEU A 406 5.67 -33.35 -8.11
CA LEU A 406 5.41 -32.58 -9.32
C LEU A 406 6.54 -31.57 -9.52
N PRO A 407 6.92 -31.36 -10.80
CA PRO A 407 7.83 -30.28 -11.08
C PRO A 407 7.24 -28.96 -10.54
N PRO A 408 8.09 -28.08 -9.99
CA PRO A 408 7.64 -26.77 -9.58
C PRO A 408 6.92 -26.12 -10.76
N ASN A 409 5.76 -25.50 -10.47
CA ASN A 409 5.04 -24.76 -11.48
C ASN A 409 5.43 -23.27 -11.37
N PRO A 410 6.44 -22.81 -12.14
CA PRO A 410 6.87 -21.43 -12.11
C PRO A 410 5.77 -20.47 -12.62
N ASP A 411 4.84 -20.96 -13.43
CA ASP A 411 3.84 -20.15 -14.13
C ASP A 411 2.84 -19.47 -13.18
N ARG A 412 2.67 -19.98 -11.94
CA ARG A 412 1.65 -19.45 -11.01
C ARG A 412 1.87 -17.98 -10.62
N ALA A 413 3.13 -17.60 -10.40
CA ALA A 413 3.49 -16.23 -10.08
C ALA A 413 3.56 -15.38 -11.36
N GLU A 414 4.13 -15.93 -12.44
CA GLU A 414 4.33 -15.22 -13.70
C GLU A 414 3.02 -14.81 -14.37
N ASP A 415 2.00 -15.69 -14.38
CA ASP A 415 0.68 -15.36 -14.90
C ASP A 415 0.07 -14.14 -14.21
N LEU A 416 0.16 -14.06 -12.88
CA LEU A 416 -0.37 -12.94 -12.10
C LEU A 416 0.46 -11.67 -12.26
N VAL A 417 1.79 -11.79 -12.35
CA VAL A 417 2.66 -10.64 -12.65
C VAL A 417 2.33 -10.06 -14.02
N LEU A 418 2.19 -10.92 -15.05
CA LEU A 418 1.81 -10.49 -16.40
C LEU A 418 0.40 -9.86 -16.41
N HIS A 419 -0.57 -10.49 -15.71
CA HIS A 419 -1.93 -9.96 -15.59
C HIS A 419 -1.94 -8.54 -15.01
N ASN A 420 -1.24 -8.32 -13.89
CA ASN A 420 -1.12 -7.01 -13.27
C ASN A 420 -0.49 -5.96 -14.19
N ARG A 421 0.56 -6.33 -14.95
CA ARG A 421 1.20 -5.42 -15.92
C ARG A 421 0.23 -5.01 -17.02
N LEU A 422 -0.48 -5.95 -17.60
CA LEU A 422 -1.50 -5.67 -18.64
C LEU A 422 -2.62 -4.80 -18.08
N ALA A 423 -3.14 -5.12 -16.89
CA ALA A 423 -4.18 -4.36 -16.23
C ALA A 423 -3.73 -2.92 -15.89
N LEU A 424 -2.47 -2.72 -15.50
CA LEU A 424 -1.89 -1.37 -15.29
C LEU A 424 -1.85 -0.57 -16.59
N LEU A 425 -1.45 -1.19 -17.71
CA LEU A 425 -1.41 -0.52 -19.02
C LEU A 425 -2.84 -0.14 -19.50
N GLU A 426 -3.84 -0.95 -19.17
CA GLU A 426 -5.26 -0.71 -19.51
C GLU A 426 -5.98 0.24 -18.53
N ALA A 427 -5.39 0.53 -17.36
CA ALA A 427 -6.01 1.33 -16.30
C ALA A 427 -6.38 2.77 -16.72
N ALA A 428 -5.82 3.29 -17.83
CA ALA A 428 -6.25 4.57 -18.38
C ALA A 428 -7.75 4.59 -18.75
N GLY A 429 -8.30 3.44 -19.18
CA GLY A 429 -9.74 3.28 -19.44
C GLY A 429 -10.56 3.38 -18.16
N ASP A 430 -10.08 2.81 -17.06
CA ASP A 430 -10.73 2.88 -15.75
C ASP A 430 -10.77 4.32 -15.24
N ARG A 431 -9.64 5.04 -15.29
CA ARG A 431 -9.57 6.45 -14.92
C ARG A 431 -10.52 7.30 -15.76
N LYS A 432 -10.60 7.06 -17.08
CA LYS A 432 -11.55 7.77 -17.94
C LYS A 432 -13.01 7.56 -17.50
N ARG A 433 -13.37 6.33 -17.10
CA ARG A 433 -14.71 6.05 -16.55
C ARG A 433 -14.89 6.69 -15.18
N TYR A 434 -13.87 6.64 -14.33
CA TYR A 434 -13.89 7.26 -13.00
C TYR A 434 -14.15 8.77 -13.06
N PHE A 435 -13.59 9.47 -14.06
CA PHE A 435 -13.75 10.92 -14.29
C PHE A 435 -14.84 11.27 -15.33
N ALA A 436 -15.77 10.37 -15.62
CA ALA A 436 -16.76 10.59 -16.69
C ALA A 436 -17.66 11.81 -16.48
N ASP A 437 -17.92 12.17 -15.22
CA ASP A 437 -18.80 13.31 -14.86
C ASP A 437 -18.04 14.64 -14.74
N LEU A 438 -16.71 14.64 -14.90
CA LEU A 438 -15.92 15.87 -14.85
C LEU A 438 -16.15 16.73 -16.08
N LYS A 439 -16.64 17.95 -15.89
CA LYS A 439 -16.86 18.92 -16.96
C LYS A 439 -15.65 19.83 -17.11
N THR A 440 -15.26 20.09 -18.36
CA THR A 440 -14.08 20.93 -18.70
C THR A 440 -14.41 21.96 -19.77
N ASP A 441 -15.68 22.29 -19.94
CA ASP A 441 -16.20 23.23 -20.93
C ASP A 441 -16.14 24.70 -20.44
N SER A 442 -16.10 24.89 -19.14
CA SER A 442 -15.89 26.20 -18.50
C SER A 442 -15.16 26.04 -17.16
N LEU A 443 -14.55 27.12 -16.67
CA LEU A 443 -13.89 27.12 -15.35
C LEU A 443 -14.90 26.90 -14.22
N GLU A 444 -16.08 27.49 -14.32
CA GLU A 444 -17.15 27.35 -13.33
C GLU A 444 -17.64 25.90 -13.23
N ASN A 445 -17.99 25.28 -14.36
CA ASN A 445 -18.42 23.88 -14.41
C ASN A 445 -17.31 22.93 -13.92
N PHE A 446 -16.05 23.25 -14.26
CA PHE A 446 -14.91 22.47 -13.78
C PHE A 446 -14.78 22.55 -12.26
N GLN A 447 -14.82 23.75 -11.68
CA GLN A 447 -14.70 23.94 -10.23
C GLN A 447 -15.84 23.22 -9.46
N GLU A 448 -17.05 23.24 -9.98
CA GLU A 448 -18.18 22.52 -9.39
C GLU A 448 -17.98 20.99 -9.46
N THR A 449 -17.61 20.48 -10.62
CA THR A 449 -17.55 19.02 -10.86
C THR A 449 -16.26 18.34 -10.40
N ILE A 450 -15.20 19.10 -10.07
CA ILE A 450 -13.95 18.54 -9.53
C ILE A 450 -14.03 18.26 -8.02
N GLU A 451 -14.91 18.96 -7.26
CA GLU A 451 -15.00 18.80 -5.80
C GLU A 451 -15.33 17.38 -5.34
N PRO A 452 -16.28 16.64 -5.95
CA PRO A 452 -16.51 15.24 -5.60
C PRO A 452 -15.26 14.35 -5.77
N TYR A 453 -14.40 14.65 -6.74
CA TYR A 453 -13.14 13.91 -6.94
C TYR A 453 -12.08 14.29 -5.91
N ARG A 454 -12.03 15.57 -5.48
CA ARG A 454 -11.18 15.99 -4.36
C ARG A 454 -11.59 15.29 -3.07
N GLU A 455 -12.90 15.17 -2.83
CA GLU A 455 -13.42 14.43 -1.67
C GLU A 455 -13.09 12.94 -1.73
N LYS A 456 -13.24 12.29 -2.89
CA LYS A 456 -12.80 10.90 -3.10
C LYS A 456 -11.28 10.75 -2.90
N PHE A 457 -10.49 11.69 -3.41
CA PHE A 457 -9.04 11.68 -3.18
C PHE A 457 -8.71 11.78 -1.69
N ARG A 458 -9.41 12.65 -0.96
CA ARG A 458 -9.26 12.80 0.49
C ARG A 458 -9.62 11.52 1.26
N THR A 459 -10.74 10.89 0.93
CA THR A 459 -11.33 9.82 1.74
C THR A 459 -10.89 8.42 1.32
N GLU A 460 -10.75 8.17 0.00
CA GLU A 460 -10.51 6.83 -0.54
C GLU A 460 -9.03 6.56 -0.88
N VAL A 461 -8.27 7.61 -1.31
CA VAL A 461 -6.86 7.46 -1.71
C VAL A 461 -5.91 7.84 -0.59
N ILE A 462 -6.06 9.03 -0.01
CA ILE A 462 -5.24 9.48 1.11
C ILE A 462 -5.73 8.87 2.43
N GLY A 463 -7.04 8.92 2.65
CA GLY A 463 -7.69 8.59 3.93
C GLY A 463 -7.57 9.74 4.94
N ASP A 464 -8.68 10.15 5.53
CA ASP A 464 -8.72 11.21 6.56
C ASP A 464 -9.13 10.60 7.89
N PHE A 465 -8.45 10.94 8.98
CA PHE A 465 -8.82 10.52 10.33
C PHE A 465 -10.07 11.25 10.86
N GLU A 466 -10.48 12.33 10.18
CA GLU A 466 -11.64 13.15 10.56
C GLU A 466 -11.55 13.71 11.99
N LEU A 467 -10.33 13.93 12.45
CA LEU A 467 -10.04 14.50 13.77
C LEU A 467 -9.87 16.03 13.65
N PRO A 468 -10.33 16.79 14.65
CA PRO A 468 -10.12 18.23 14.68
C PRO A 468 -8.64 18.58 14.88
N LEU A 469 -8.20 19.69 14.29
CA LEU A 469 -6.90 20.26 14.62
C LEU A 469 -6.90 20.80 16.05
N LEU A 470 -5.84 20.54 16.78
CA LEU A 470 -5.59 21.09 18.10
C LEU A 470 -5.17 22.59 18.02
N ALA A 471 -5.19 23.29 19.16
CA ALA A 471 -4.41 24.51 19.30
C ALA A 471 -2.94 24.17 19.02
N PRO A 472 -2.24 24.95 18.19
CA PRO A 472 -0.92 24.53 17.69
C PRO A 472 0.19 24.51 18.76
N ASN A 473 0.03 25.23 19.89
CA ASN A 473 1.00 25.28 21.01
C ASN A 473 2.45 25.39 20.48
N VAL A 474 2.68 26.42 19.70
CA VAL A 474 3.92 26.54 18.91
C VAL A 474 5.11 26.84 19.78
N ARG A 475 6.14 26.02 19.67
CA ARG A 475 7.43 26.20 20.35
C ARG A 475 8.52 26.38 19.31
N THR A 476 9.40 27.37 19.55
CA THR A 476 10.47 27.70 18.61
C THR A 476 11.83 27.92 19.32
N ARG A 477 12.89 27.69 18.55
CA ARG A 477 14.27 27.90 18.96
C ARG A 477 15.09 28.38 17.77
N PRO A 478 15.91 29.47 17.89
CA PRO A 478 16.85 29.82 16.85
C PRO A 478 17.85 28.69 16.61
N CYS A 479 18.09 28.34 15.34
CA CYS A 479 18.98 27.23 15.00
C CYS A 479 20.13 27.61 14.07
N GLN A 480 19.91 28.49 13.11
CA GLN A 480 20.92 28.89 12.14
C GLN A 480 20.88 30.38 11.82
N VAL A 481 22.05 30.98 11.56
CA VAL A 481 22.21 32.36 11.12
C VAL A 481 23.08 32.39 9.87
N GLY A 482 22.49 32.82 8.77
CA GLY A 482 23.19 33.16 7.53
C GLY A 482 23.54 34.66 7.49
N GLU A 483 24.16 35.12 6.42
CA GLU A 483 24.42 36.53 6.20
C GLU A 483 23.12 37.34 6.16
N LYS A 484 22.16 36.91 5.36
CA LYS A 484 20.86 37.56 5.12
C LYS A 484 19.67 36.90 5.79
N THR A 485 19.87 35.77 6.50
CA THR A 485 18.79 34.95 7.02
C THR A 485 18.95 34.58 8.48
N LEU A 486 17.81 34.29 9.14
CA LEU A 486 17.74 33.76 10.50
C LEU A 486 16.72 32.60 10.49
N SER A 487 17.12 31.45 11.00
CA SER A 487 16.26 30.24 11.00
C SER A 487 15.89 29.81 12.42
N TYR A 488 14.68 29.31 12.55
CA TYR A 488 14.11 28.75 13.78
C TYR A 488 13.65 27.34 13.58
N GLU A 489 13.97 26.41 14.48
CA GLU A 489 13.25 25.18 14.65
C GLU A 489 11.86 25.49 15.21
N VAL A 490 10.86 24.83 14.68
CA VAL A 490 9.44 25.02 15.02
C VAL A 490 8.80 23.66 15.27
N VAL A 491 8.18 23.48 16.44
CA VAL A 491 7.36 22.30 16.76
C VAL A 491 5.97 22.78 17.14
N MET A 492 4.95 22.06 16.65
CA MET A 492 3.55 22.37 16.99
C MET A 492 2.71 21.09 17.10
N GLU A 493 1.63 21.17 17.88
CA GLU A 493 0.64 20.09 18.02
C GLU A 493 -0.34 20.13 16.85
N VAL A 494 -0.82 18.96 16.39
CA VAL A 494 -1.66 18.85 15.19
C VAL A 494 -3.02 18.24 15.50
N MET A 495 -3.05 17.00 15.94
CA MET A 495 -4.28 16.27 16.29
C MET A 495 -3.96 15.23 17.37
N GLU A 496 -5.00 14.69 17.99
CA GLU A 496 -4.85 13.74 19.09
C GLU A 496 -5.86 12.61 18.99
N SER A 497 -5.45 11.40 19.35
CA SER A 497 -6.33 10.26 19.55
C SER A 497 -5.84 9.44 20.74
N GLY A 498 -6.75 9.13 21.66
CA GLY A 498 -6.47 8.29 22.83
C GLY A 498 -5.30 8.77 23.70
N GLY A 499 -5.07 10.10 23.78
CA GLY A 499 -3.96 10.70 24.52
C GLY A 499 -2.65 10.80 23.76
N GLU A 500 -2.54 10.22 22.55
CA GLU A 500 -1.35 10.32 21.69
C GLU A 500 -1.52 11.44 20.67
N LYS A 501 -0.53 12.33 20.60
CA LYS A 501 -0.55 13.51 19.74
C LYS A 501 0.33 13.33 18.53
N VAL A 502 -0.19 13.74 17.38
CA VAL A 502 0.62 14.04 16.19
C VAL A 502 1.19 15.43 16.34
N ILE A 503 2.46 15.60 16.02
CA ILE A 503 3.15 16.87 15.99
C ILE A 503 3.59 17.20 14.55
N ALA A 504 3.78 18.50 14.28
CA ALA A 504 4.51 18.96 13.10
C ALA A 504 5.84 19.58 13.56
N TYR A 505 6.90 19.33 12.79
CA TYR A 505 8.24 19.86 12.98
C TYR A 505 8.74 20.44 11.67
N GLY A 506 9.53 21.51 11.75
CA GLY A 506 10.18 22.10 10.57
C GLY A 506 11.11 23.25 10.94
N ILE A 507 11.73 23.85 9.91
CA ILE A 507 12.59 25.02 10.03
C ILE A 507 11.95 26.20 9.30
N LEU A 508 11.64 27.26 10.05
CA LEU A 508 11.24 28.56 9.52
C LEU A 508 12.49 29.38 9.26
N THR A 509 12.67 29.89 8.04
CA THR A 509 13.77 30.84 7.71
C THR A 509 13.20 32.16 7.29
N LEU A 510 13.64 33.20 7.99
CA LEU A 510 13.26 34.62 7.81
C LEU A 510 14.39 35.40 7.19
N PRO A 511 14.11 36.26 6.20
CA PRO A 511 15.05 37.32 5.79
C PRO A 511 15.34 38.28 6.94
N LYS A 512 16.60 38.68 7.13
CA LYS A 512 17.00 39.63 8.23
C LYS A 512 16.51 41.05 8.01
N ASP A 513 16.20 41.43 6.78
CA ASP A 513 15.62 42.74 6.43
C ASP A 513 14.10 42.81 6.67
N LEU A 514 13.48 41.69 7.06
CA LEU A 514 12.09 41.68 7.48
C LEU A 514 11.93 42.23 8.89
N ASP A 515 11.29 43.38 9.02
CA ASP A 515 10.89 43.91 10.32
C ASP A 515 9.55 43.32 10.76
N LEU A 516 9.59 42.38 11.72
CA LEU A 516 8.41 41.71 12.26
C LEU A 516 7.37 42.66 12.89
N LYS A 517 7.71 43.91 13.11
CA LYS A 517 6.84 44.95 13.73
C LYS A 517 6.33 45.99 12.75
N SER A 518 6.85 46.03 11.54
CA SER A 518 6.49 47.06 10.55
C SER A 518 5.08 46.92 9.95
N GLY A 519 4.48 45.75 10.08
CA GLY A 519 3.26 45.39 9.39
C GLY A 519 3.49 44.96 7.91
N GLU A 520 4.73 44.91 7.45
CA GLU A 520 5.10 44.33 6.14
C GLU A 520 4.70 42.85 6.08
N LYS A 521 4.07 42.45 4.98
CA LYS A 521 3.71 41.04 4.75
C LYS A 521 4.47 40.49 3.56
N ARG A 522 5.05 39.30 3.73
CA ARG A 522 5.81 38.61 2.69
C ARG A 522 5.18 37.26 2.34
N PRO A 523 5.33 36.82 1.09
CA PRO A 523 4.90 35.48 0.68
C PRO A 523 5.78 34.41 1.31
N VAL A 524 5.17 33.23 1.50
CA VAL A 524 5.84 32.05 2.06
C VAL A 524 6.04 30.99 0.98
N VAL A 525 7.17 30.29 0.99
CA VAL A 525 7.40 29.08 0.22
C VAL A 525 7.68 27.93 1.20
N VAL A 526 6.82 26.93 1.19
CA VAL A 526 7.05 25.66 1.91
C VAL A 526 7.95 24.77 1.06
N CYS A 527 9.15 24.50 1.57
CA CYS A 527 10.26 23.83 0.88
C CYS A 527 10.39 22.37 1.36
N GLN A 528 9.88 21.42 0.58
CA GLN A 528 9.76 20.03 1.01
C GLN A 528 10.94 19.17 0.56
N HIS A 529 11.54 18.44 1.51
CA HIS A 529 12.59 17.45 1.27
C HIS A 529 12.06 16.16 0.61
N GLY A 530 12.95 15.36 0.04
CA GLY A 530 12.68 14.03 -0.53
C GLY A 530 12.74 12.89 0.50
N LEU A 531 12.72 11.66 -0.02
CA LEU A 531 12.80 10.43 0.78
C LEU A 531 14.07 10.42 1.65
N GLU A 532 13.92 10.03 2.93
CA GLU A 532 14.98 10.03 3.95
C GLU A 532 15.58 11.40 4.28
N GLY A 533 15.03 12.48 3.72
CA GLY A 533 15.49 13.84 3.96
C GLY A 533 15.06 14.42 5.30
N THR A 534 15.62 15.60 5.59
CA THR A 534 15.31 16.41 6.76
C THR A 534 15.11 17.88 6.37
N PRO A 535 14.48 18.71 7.22
CA PRO A 535 14.43 20.15 7.00
C PRO A 535 15.82 20.79 6.81
N GLN A 536 16.84 20.28 7.52
CA GLN A 536 18.22 20.75 7.43
C GLN A 536 18.81 20.58 6.03
N ASP A 537 18.42 19.53 5.30
CA ASP A 537 18.92 19.24 3.95
C ASP A 537 18.51 20.31 2.92
N VAL A 538 17.33 20.90 3.09
CA VAL A 538 16.81 21.92 2.16
C VAL A 538 17.18 23.35 2.58
N VAL A 539 17.53 23.55 3.86
CA VAL A 539 18.00 24.83 4.39
C VAL A 539 19.51 24.95 4.30
N GLY A 540 20.24 23.88 4.63
CA GLY A 540 21.69 23.82 4.74
C GLY A 540 22.41 23.33 3.50
N GLU A 541 23.70 23.04 3.67
CA GLU A 541 24.60 22.61 2.60
C GLU A 541 24.86 21.09 2.59
N ALA A 542 24.42 20.35 3.59
CA ALA A 542 24.72 18.92 3.75
C ALA A 542 24.35 18.08 2.51
N HIS A 543 23.27 18.40 1.83
CA HIS A 543 22.81 17.75 0.60
C HIS A 543 22.71 18.75 -0.56
N PHE A 544 23.70 19.64 -0.68
CA PHE A 544 23.72 20.71 -1.67
C PHE A 544 23.66 20.19 -3.12
N SER A 545 24.23 19.05 -3.43
CA SER A 545 24.15 18.43 -4.76
C SER A 545 22.72 18.25 -5.24
N SER A 546 21.78 17.93 -4.32
CA SER A 546 20.35 17.70 -4.66
C SER A 546 19.49 18.93 -4.38
N TYR A 547 19.61 19.53 -3.20
CA TYR A 547 18.66 20.58 -2.76
C TYR A 547 19.16 22.00 -3.01
N LYS A 548 20.46 22.22 -3.24
CA LYS A 548 21.04 23.54 -3.51
C LYS A 548 20.69 24.58 -2.43
N ALA A 549 20.41 24.15 -1.18
CA ALA A 549 19.93 25.00 -0.10
C ALA A 549 18.77 25.92 -0.54
N PHE A 550 17.81 25.38 -1.33
CA PHE A 550 16.83 26.22 -2.02
C PHE A 550 15.92 27.01 -1.07
N ALA A 551 15.66 26.51 0.16
CA ALA A 551 14.92 27.26 1.16
C ALA A 551 15.67 28.53 1.58
N THR A 552 16.97 28.44 1.88
CA THR A 552 17.79 29.59 2.20
C THR A 552 17.94 30.56 1.01
N ARG A 553 18.15 30.02 -0.21
CA ARG A 553 18.26 30.84 -1.43
C ARG A 553 16.97 31.61 -1.74
N LEU A 554 15.80 31.06 -1.43
CA LEU A 554 14.53 31.78 -1.54
C LEU A 554 14.39 32.84 -0.43
N ALA A 555 14.81 32.51 0.80
CA ALA A 555 14.81 33.51 1.90
C ALA A 555 15.72 34.68 1.62
N GLU A 556 16.90 34.46 1.00
CA GLU A 556 17.82 35.54 0.56
C GLU A 556 17.23 36.44 -0.55
N ARG A 557 16.15 35.96 -1.23
CA ARG A 557 15.35 36.75 -2.19
C ARG A 557 14.16 37.45 -1.56
N GLY A 558 14.06 37.41 -0.23
CA GLY A 558 13.03 38.10 0.53
C GLY A 558 11.76 37.29 0.79
N PHE A 559 11.66 36.04 0.34
CA PHE A 559 10.57 35.14 0.73
C PHE A 559 10.75 34.70 2.20
N ILE A 560 9.66 34.42 2.87
CA ILE A 560 9.70 33.57 4.07
C ILE A 560 9.71 32.13 3.60
N THR A 561 10.55 31.26 4.20
CA THR A 561 10.51 29.82 3.86
C THR A 561 10.24 28.96 5.09
N PHE A 562 9.52 27.88 4.87
CA PHE A 562 9.30 26.86 5.89
C PHE A 562 9.66 25.48 5.31
N ALA A 563 10.60 24.79 5.96
CA ALA A 563 11.03 23.45 5.58
C ALA A 563 10.43 22.45 6.57
N PRO A 564 9.31 21.77 6.25
CA PRO A 564 8.70 20.79 7.15
C PRO A 564 9.42 19.45 7.12
N GLN A 565 9.34 18.69 8.22
CA GLN A 565 9.67 17.29 8.28
C GLN A 565 8.43 16.46 7.95
N ASN A 566 8.48 15.68 6.87
CA ASN A 566 7.49 14.64 6.58
C ASN A 566 7.94 13.27 7.11
N GLY A 567 6.98 12.37 7.34
CA GLY A 567 7.17 11.09 8.04
C GLY A 567 7.94 10.01 7.26
N TYR A 568 8.34 10.23 6.00
CA TYR A 568 9.02 9.23 5.16
C TYR A 568 10.54 9.19 5.40
N LYS A 569 10.91 8.88 6.64
CA LYS A 569 12.29 8.78 7.14
C LYS A 569 12.48 7.53 8.01
N TYR A 570 13.71 7.10 8.18
CA TYR A 570 14.12 5.94 8.96
C TYR A 570 13.77 4.60 8.32
N PHE A 571 13.93 4.48 7.00
CA PHE A 571 13.87 3.23 6.24
C PHE A 571 12.62 2.41 6.51
N ASP A 572 12.75 1.19 7.03
CA ASP A 572 11.59 0.32 7.29
C ASP A 572 10.67 0.84 8.40
N LEU A 573 11.14 1.73 9.28
CA LEU A 573 10.28 2.27 10.32
C LEU A 573 9.11 3.09 9.76
N PHE A 574 9.36 3.95 8.75
CA PHE A 574 8.25 4.68 8.13
C PHE A 574 7.35 3.76 7.29
N ARG A 575 7.93 2.71 6.69
CA ARG A 575 7.17 1.71 5.93
C ARG A 575 6.24 0.91 6.82
N MET A 576 6.68 0.60 8.05
CA MET A 576 5.80 0.01 9.07
C MET A 576 4.65 0.94 9.44
N GLN A 577 4.88 2.24 9.59
CA GLN A 577 3.80 3.22 9.81
C GLN A 577 2.82 3.25 8.64
N GLN A 578 3.32 3.13 7.42
CA GLN A 578 2.47 3.01 6.24
C GLN A 578 1.61 1.75 6.29
N PHE A 579 2.16 0.60 6.69
CA PHE A 579 1.38 -0.64 6.84
C PHE A 579 0.36 -0.57 7.97
N LYS A 580 0.72 0.06 9.12
CA LYS A 580 -0.24 0.39 10.19
C LYS A 580 -1.41 1.21 9.64
N ALA A 581 -1.12 2.30 8.95
CA ALA A 581 -2.13 3.15 8.35
C ALA A 581 -2.99 2.39 7.30
N GLN A 582 -2.36 1.62 6.41
CA GLN A 582 -3.06 0.86 5.37
C GLN A 582 -4.03 -0.18 5.95
N SER A 583 -3.70 -0.83 7.07
CA SER A 583 -4.57 -1.82 7.70
C SER A 583 -5.93 -1.25 8.12
N ILE A 584 -6.00 0.05 8.38
CA ILE A 584 -7.22 0.80 8.74
C ILE A 584 -7.72 1.74 7.63
N GLY A 585 -7.26 1.55 6.37
CA GLY A 585 -7.69 2.34 5.22
C GLY A 585 -7.15 3.78 5.21
N LYS A 586 -5.94 3.98 5.72
CA LYS A 586 -5.23 5.25 5.79
C LYS A 586 -3.87 5.12 5.09
N THR A 587 -3.16 6.25 4.96
CA THR A 587 -1.80 6.30 4.41
C THR A 587 -0.92 7.19 5.28
N LEU A 588 0.38 7.27 4.99
CA LEU A 588 1.24 8.28 5.62
C LEU A 588 0.71 9.70 5.40
N PHE A 589 0.11 9.96 4.24
CA PHE A 589 -0.45 11.27 3.93
C PHE A 589 -1.70 11.61 4.75
N SER A 590 -2.36 10.62 5.38
CA SER A 590 -3.42 10.88 6.36
C SER A 590 -2.92 11.62 7.60
N ILE A 591 -1.62 11.50 7.90
CA ILE A 591 -0.93 12.26 8.97
C ILE A 591 -0.31 13.54 8.40
N ILE A 592 0.35 13.44 7.24
CA ILE A 592 1.12 14.55 6.65
C ILE A 592 0.19 15.71 6.24
N VAL A 593 -0.98 15.43 5.67
CA VAL A 593 -1.92 16.48 5.23
C VAL A 593 -2.41 17.34 6.42
N PRO A 594 -2.87 16.78 7.55
CA PRO A 594 -3.17 17.58 8.74
C PRO A 594 -1.97 18.36 9.28
N GLN A 595 -0.75 17.81 9.25
CA GLN A 595 0.47 18.53 9.63
C GLN A 595 0.65 19.79 8.77
N HIS A 596 0.54 19.68 7.45
CA HIS A 596 0.63 20.81 6.53
C HIS A 596 -0.53 21.81 6.67
N ARG A 597 -1.73 21.32 6.98
CA ARG A 597 -2.89 22.19 7.28
C ARG A 597 -2.61 23.03 8.54
N GLN A 598 -2.08 22.41 9.59
CA GLN A 598 -1.72 23.12 10.83
C GLN A 598 -0.59 24.13 10.60
N VAL A 599 0.47 23.72 9.90
CA VAL A 599 1.60 24.61 9.54
C VAL A 599 1.12 25.83 8.74
N THR A 600 0.33 25.63 7.70
CA THR A 600 -0.16 26.73 6.85
C THR A 600 -1.15 27.62 7.57
N ASN A 601 -1.98 27.09 8.47
CA ASN A 601 -2.87 27.87 9.33
C ASN A 601 -2.05 28.76 10.28
N TRP A 602 -1.02 28.21 10.91
CA TRP A 602 -0.14 28.99 11.79
C TRP A 602 0.64 30.05 11.03
N LEU A 603 1.21 29.73 9.86
CA LEU A 603 1.92 30.70 9.01
C LEU A 603 1.00 31.84 8.59
N ALA A 604 -0.21 31.54 8.12
CA ALA A 604 -1.19 32.55 7.70
C ALA A 604 -1.63 33.49 8.84
N ALA A 605 -1.54 33.04 10.09
CA ALA A 605 -1.86 33.85 11.26
C ALA A 605 -0.72 34.77 11.69
N GLN A 606 0.49 34.67 11.13
CA GLN A 606 1.61 35.50 11.48
C GLN A 606 1.43 36.91 10.91
N PRO A 607 1.70 37.99 11.68
CA PRO A 607 1.47 39.36 11.22
C PRO A 607 2.31 39.76 10.01
N PHE A 608 3.45 39.09 9.80
CA PHE A 608 4.41 39.33 8.74
C PHE A 608 4.24 38.42 7.52
N VAL A 609 3.20 37.56 7.50
CA VAL A 609 2.91 36.67 6.39
C VAL A 609 1.73 37.19 5.58
N ASP A 610 1.85 37.14 4.26
CA ASP A 610 0.70 37.30 3.35
C ASP A 610 -0.09 35.95 3.31
N PRO A 611 -1.27 35.88 3.94
CA PRO A 611 -2.01 34.63 4.11
C PRO A 611 -2.50 34.02 2.79
N ASP A 612 -2.59 34.80 1.72
CA ASP A 612 -3.04 34.39 0.39
C ASP A 612 -1.88 33.96 -0.51
N LYS A 613 -0.64 34.08 -0.03
CA LYS A 613 0.58 33.80 -0.79
C LYS A 613 1.48 32.77 -0.12
N ILE A 614 0.94 31.58 0.13
CA ILE A 614 1.68 30.43 0.65
C ILE A 614 1.83 29.40 -0.48
N ALA A 615 3.06 29.19 -0.94
CA ALA A 615 3.39 28.28 -2.03
C ALA A 615 3.97 26.96 -1.51
N PHE A 616 3.82 25.88 -2.29
CA PHE A 616 4.46 24.59 -2.06
C PHE A 616 5.51 24.30 -3.14
N TYR A 617 6.70 23.87 -2.74
CA TYR A 617 7.77 23.46 -3.64
C TYR A 617 8.55 22.27 -3.05
N GLY A 618 8.59 21.13 -3.73
CA GLY A 618 9.27 19.93 -3.22
C GLY A 618 9.96 19.11 -4.28
N LEU A 619 11.10 18.49 -3.89
CA LEU A 619 11.94 17.62 -4.74
C LEU A 619 11.71 16.14 -4.40
N SER A 620 11.65 15.26 -5.43
CA SER A 620 11.60 13.81 -5.24
C SER A 620 10.33 13.41 -4.47
N TYR A 621 10.43 12.72 -3.33
CA TYR A 621 9.25 12.51 -2.45
C TYR A 621 8.61 13.84 -2.00
N GLY A 622 9.35 14.94 -1.99
CA GLY A 622 8.77 16.28 -1.86
C GLY A 622 7.94 16.66 -3.09
N GLY A 623 8.33 16.24 -4.29
CA GLY A 623 7.55 16.33 -5.51
C GLY A 623 6.31 15.42 -5.46
N LYS A 624 6.45 14.17 -4.95
CA LYS A 624 5.31 13.30 -4.62
C LYS A 624 4.33 14.01 -3.67
N SER A 625 4.85 14.69 -2.66
CA SER A 625 4.07 15.48 -1.71
C SER A 625 3.37 16.66 -2.38
N ALA A 626 4.00 17.31 -3.40
CA ALA A 626 3.40 18.39 -4.18
C ALA A 626 2.15 17.98 -4.96
N MET A 627 2.00 16.67 -5.23
CA MET A 627 0.83 16.09 -5.92
C MET A 627 -0.25 15.62 -4.94
N ARG A 628 0.03 15.50 -3.63
CA ARG A 628 -0.90 14.93 -2.64
C ARG A 628 -1.37 15.92 -1.60
N ILE A 629 -0.52 16.87 -1.22
CA ILE A 629 -0.82 17.82 -0.14
C ILE A 629 -1.59 19.05 -0.66
N PRO A 630 -1.11 19.80 -1.68
CA PRO A 630 -1.83 20.97 -2.19
C PRO A 630 -3.24 20.69 -2.72
N PRO A 631 -3.55 19.51 -3.30
CA PRO A 631 -4.93 19.16 -3.62
C PRO A 631 -5.90 19.24 -2.43
N LEU A 632 -5.42 19.02 -1.20
CA LEU A 632 -6.21 18.89 0.03
C LEU A 632 -5.96 19.98 1.06
N VAL A 633 -5.02 20.90 0.81
CA VAL A 633 -4.68 22.03 1.67
C VAL A 633 -4.84 23.32 0.87
N ASP A 634 -6.00 23.95 0.96
CA ASP A 634 -6.41 25.07 0.12
C ASP A 634 -5.60 26.35 0.34
N ARG A 635 -4.90 26.46 1.46
CA ARG A 635 -3.98 27.59 1.73
C ARG A 635 -2.77 27.62 0.81
N TYR A 636 -2.41 26.51 0.16
CA TYR A 636 -1.39 26.55 -0.87
C TYR A 636 -1.94 27.21 -2.13
N CYS A 637 -1.50 28.41 -2.43
CA CYS A 637 -1.92 29.18 -3.60
C CYS A 637 -1.29 28.68 -4.92
N LEU A 638 -0.19 27.92 -4.85
CA LEU A 638 0.45 27.25 -6.00
C LEU A 638 1.24 26.02 -5.55
N SER A 639 1.55 25.11 -6.50
CA SER A 639 2.36 23.92 -6.26
C SER A 639 3.44 23.74 -7.31
N ILE A 640 4.67 23.40 -6.87
CA ILE A 640 5.79 23.02 -7.75
C ILE A 640 6.24 21.61 -7.43
N CYS A 641 6.15 20.72 -8.41
CA CYS A 641 6.61 19.34 -8.35
C CYS A 641 7.96 19.21 -9.06
N SER A 642 9.04 19.05 -8.30
CA SER A 642 10.37 18.86 -8.83
C SER A 642 10.75 17.37 -8.79
N ALA A 643 11.21 16.85 -9.94
CA ALA A 643 11.87 15.56 -10.10
C ALA A 643 11.05 14.30 -9.70
N ASP A 644 9.73 14.38 -9.58
CA ASP A 644 8.84 13.23 -9.31
C ASP A 644 7.71 13.09 -10.32
N PHE A 645 7.31 14.19 -10.97
CA PHE A 645 6.20 14.16 -11.93
C PHE A 645 6.46 13.20 -13.09
N ASN A 646 5.56 12.25 -13.31
CA ASN A 646 5.68 11.27 -14.40
C ASN A 646 4.33 10.59 -14.72
N GLU A 647 4.32 9.71 -15.71
CA GLU A 647 3.26 8.73 -15.92
C GLU A 647 3.46 7.59 -14.91
N TRP A 648 2.85 7.74 -13.77
CA TRP A 648 3.01 6.88 -12.59
C TRP A 648 2.63 5.42 -12.85
N VAL A 649 1.55 5.19 -13.61
CA VAL A 649 1.04 3.85 -13.88
C VAL A 649 1.98 3.09 -14.81
N TRP A 650 2.50 3.73 -15.86
CA TRP A 650 3.50 3.11 -16.73
C TRP A 650 4.80 2.85 -15.99
N LYS A 651 5.19 3.73 -15.10
CA LYS A 651 6.37 3.51 -14.25
C LYS A 651 6.25 2.22 -13.43
N ASN A 652 5.05 1.80 -13.04
CA ASN A 652 4.82 0.55 -12.34
C ASN A 652 4.74 -0.68 -13.27
N ALA A 653 4.54 -0.49 -14.56
CA ALA A 653 4.31 -1.57 -15.53
C ALA A 653 5.42 -1.75 -16.56
N ALA A 654 6.16 -0.68 -16.91
CA ALA A 654 7.16 -0.71 -17.96
C ALA A 654 8.31 -1.68 -17.67
N THR A 655 8.73 -2.42 -18.71
CA THR A 655 9.75 -3.47 -18.61
C THR A 655 10.85 -3.34 -19.66
N ASP A 656 10.81 -2.29 -20.51
CA ASP A 656 11.85 -2.10 -21.51
C ASP A 656 13.22 -1.84 -20.87
N SER A 657 14.30 -2.25 -21.54
CA SER A 657 15.63 -2.27 -20.99
C SER A 657 16.19 -0.88 -20.67
N ASP A 658 15.80 0.12 -21.46
CA ASP A 658 16.29 1.48 -21.28
C ASP A 658 15.60 2.17 -20.12
N SER A 659 14.37 1.77 -19.79
CA SER A 659 13.61 2.26 -18.65
C SER A 659 13.69 1.39 -17.38
N LEU A 660 14.47 0.30 -17.39
CA LEU A 660 14.65 -0.54 -16.16
C LEU A 660 15.08 0.28 -14.94
N ARG A 661 15.88 1.31 -15.15
CA ARG A 661 16.30 2.24 -14.10
C ARG A 661 15.13 3.01 -13.48
N TYR A 662 14.08 3.23 -14.24
CA TYR A 662 12.93 4.06 -13.88
C TYR A 662 11.69 3.25 -13.53
N SER A 663 11.68 1.96 -13.83
CA SER A 663 10.52 1.10 -13.63
C SER A 663 10.51 0.41 -12.28
N TYR A 664 9.44 0.58 -11.51
CA TYR A 664 9.22 -0.17 -10.28
C TYR A 664 8.87 -1.64 -10.52
N ALA A 665 8.46 -2.01 -11.74
CA ALA A 665 8.28 -3.41 -12.12
C ALA A 665 9.58 -4.24 -12.01
N ASN A 666 10.74 -3.57 -11.99
CA ASN A 666 12.06 -4.20 -11.94
C ASN A 666 12.89 -3.77 -10.71
N LYS A 667 12.25 -3.28 -9.65
CA LYS A 667 12.91 -2.85 -8.41
C LYS A 667 12.20 -3.41 -7.18
N GLY A 668 12.96 -3.63 -6.12
CA GLY A 668 12.47 -4.17 -4.86
C GLY A 668 11.75 -3.17 -3.94
N GLU A 669 11.50 -1.93 -4.38
CA GLU A 669 10.73 -0.98 -3.59
C GLU A 669 9.29 -1.45 -3.40
N TYR A 670 8.79 -1.41 -2.18
CA TYR A 670 7.47 -1.95 -1.84
C TYR A 670 6.52 -0.91 -1.24
N GLU A 671 7.02 0.22 -0.78
CA GLU A 671 6.24 1.30 -0.18
C GLU A 671 5.61 2.25 -1.19
N ILE A 672 6.00 2.13 -2.45
CA ILE A 672 5.64 3.06 -3.51
C ILE A 672 4.20 2.86 -4.01
N PHE A 673 3.66 1.67 -3.80
CA PHE A 673 2.35 1.27 -4.32
C PHE A 673 1.23 1.79 -3.40
N GLU A 674 0.28 2.51 -3.98
CA GLU A 674 -0.85 3.12 -3.30
C GLU A 674 -2.16 2.48 -3.74
N TRP A 675 -3.08 2.25 -2.79
CA TRP A 675 -4.32 1.50 -3.04
C TRP A 675 -5.15 2.12 -4.17
N ASN A 676 -5.42 1.32 -5.21
CA ASN A 676 -6.24 1.65 -6.36
C ASN A 676 -5.86 2.96 -7.09
N LEU A 677 -4.63 3.45 -6.89
CA LEU A 677 -4.18 4.68 -7.53
C LEU A 677 -4.18 4.56 -9.05
N GLY A 678 -3.80 3.38 -9.58
CA GLY A 678 -3.79 3.12 -11.02
C GLY A 678 -5.17 3.22 -11.67
N GLY A 679 -6.23 2.81 -10.98
CA GLY A 679 -7.61 2.88 -11.46
C GLY A 679 -8.33 4.21 -11.21
N SER A 680 -7.73 5.10 -10.39
CA SER A 680 -8.37 6.35 -9.97
C SER A 680 -7.60 7.61 -10.36
N PHE A 681 -6.38 7.81 -9.88
CA PHE A 681 -5.60 9.03 -10.10
C PHE A 681 -4.20 8.71 -10.62
N ASN A 682 -3.82 9.35 -11.71
CA ASN A 682 -2.43 9.50 -12.12
C ASN A 682 -1.99 10.95 -11.84
N TYR A 683 -0.80 11.35 -12.22
CA TYR A 683 -0.27 12.68 -11.87
C TYR A 683 -1.05 13.82 -12.58
N ALA A 684 -1.54 13.60 -13.79
CA ALA A 684 -2.38 14.60 -14.44
C ALA A 684 -3.71 14.83 -13.73
N GLU A 685 -4.36 13.76 -13.24
CA GLU A 685 -5.60 13.85 -12.48
C GLU A 685 -5.36 14.51 -11.10
N MET A 686 -4.22 14.23 -10.44
CA MET A 686 -3.85 14.94 -9.21
C MET A 686 -3.58 16.42 -9.47
N ALA A 687 -2.93 16.78 -10.59
CA ALA A 687 -2.74 18.16 -10.99
C ALA A 687 -4.07 18.86 -11.29
N ALA A 688 -5.07 18.14 -11.81
CA ALA A 688 -6.42 18.66 -11.98
C ALA A 688 -7.08 19.04 -10.64
N LEU A 689 -6.79 18.32 -9.54
CA LEU A 689 -7.24 18.70 -8.19
C LEU A 689 -6.60 20.01 -7.68
N ILE A 690 -5.43 20.39 -8.21
CA ILE A 690 -4.78 21.67 -7.89
C ILE A 690 -5.40 22.81 -8.70
N CYS A 691 -5.82 22.56 -9.94
CA CYS A 691 -6.43 23.54 -10.83
C CYS A 691 -7.64 24.23 -10.16
N PRO A 692 -7.83 25.58 -10.29
CA PRO A 692 -7.14 26.53 -11.20
C PRO A 692 -5.90 27.21 -10.61
N ARG A 693 -5.38 26.76 -9.46
CA ARG A 693 -4.18 27.32 -8.85
C ARG A 693 -2.96 27.04 -9.74
N PRO A 694 -1.95 27.93 -9.79
CA PRO A 694 -0.74 27.69 -10.58
C PRO A 694 -0.03 26.39 -10.22
N PHE A 695 0.40 25.66 -11.24
CA PHE A 695 1.13 24.40 -11.11
C PHE A 695 2.36 24.36 -12.02
N MET A 696 3.50 23.92 -11.49
CA MET A 696 4.71 23.80 -12.28
C MET A 696 5.44 22.49 -12.01
N VAL A 697 6.05 21.94 -13.07
CA VAL A 697 6.98 20.83 -13.01
C VAL A 697 8.39 21.31 -13.28
N GLU A 698 9.36 20.85 -12.50
CA GLU A 698 10.79 21.07 -12.73
C GLU A 698 11.45 19.71 -13.01
N ARG A 699 12.16 19.60 -14.13
CA ARG A 699 12.65 18.29 -14.62
C ARG A 699 14.07 18.38 -15.21
N GLY A 700 15.00 17.62 -14.65
CA GLY A 700 16.33 17.40 -15.22
C GLY A 700 16.35 16.26 -16.23
N HIS A 701 16.94 16.46 -17.42
CA HIS A 701 17.01 15.42 -18.47
C HIS A 701 17.75 14.15 -18.05
N PHE A 702 18.69 14.26 -17.10
CA PHE A 702 19.47 13.12 -16.61
C PHE A 702 18.96 12.59 -15.26
N ASP A 703 17.75 12.95 -14.89
CA ASP A 703 17.11 12.47 -13.68
C ASP A 703 16.68 11.00 -13.84
N GLY A 704 17.08 10.17 -12.88
CA GLY A 704 16.80 8.73 -12.88
C GLY A 704 15.41 8.32 -12.38
N VAL A 705 14.51 9.27 -12.08
CA VAL A 705 13.19 8.93 -11.51
C VAL A 705 12.15 8.57 -12.57
N ALA A 706 12.19 9.18 -13.75
CA ALA A 706 11.32 8.84 -14.87
C ALA A 706 12.01 9.15 -16.21
N PRO A 707 11.62 8.51 -17.33
CA PRO A 707 12.03 8.95 -18.68
C PRO A 707 11.30 10.24 -19.06
N ASP A 708 11.96 11.09 -19.84
CA ASP A 708 11.40 12.37 -20.29
C ASP A 708 10.09 12.21 -21.05
N GLU A 709 9.97 11.16 -21.86
CA GLU A 709 8.79 10.85 -22.68
C GLU A 709 7.55 10.62 -21.80
N GLN A 710 7.69 9.91 -20.69
CA GLN A 710 6.59 9.67 -19.75
C GLN A 710 6.18 10.95 -19.04
N VAL A 711 7.15 11.79 -18.66
CA VAL A 711 6.89 13.11 -18.05
C VAL A 711 6.18 14.02 -19.06
N ALA A 712 6.67 14.08 -20.30
CA ALA A 712 6.07 14.91 -21.35
C ALA A 712 4.64 14.46 -21.69
N PHE A 713 4.41 13.15 -21.81
CA PHE A 713 3.10 12.57 -22.07
C PHE A 713 2.09 12.96 -20.98
N GLU A 714 2.45 12.80 -19.72
CA GLU A 714 1.56 13.10 -18.61
C GLU A 714 1.34 14.61 -18.45
N PHE A 715 2.39 15.43 -18.64
CA PHE A 715 2.26 16.88 -18.57
C PHE A 715 1.42 17.47 -19.73
N ALA A 716 1.41 16.84 -20.88
CA ALA A 716 0.56 17.27 -21.99
C ALA A 716 -0.94 17.25 -21.64
N LYS A 717 -1.37 16.32 -20.77
CA LYS A 717 -2.75 16.26 -20.25
C LYS A 717 -3.05 17.45 -19.32
N VAL A 718 -2.11 17.79 -18.44
CA VAL A 718 -2.21 18.98 -17.56
C VAL A 718 -2.34 20.26 -18.39
N ARG A 719 -1.46 20.41 -19.36
CA ARG A 719 -1.46 21.56 -20.25
C ARG A 719 -2.75 21.65 -21.07
N ASN A 720 -3.26 20.52 -21.57
CA ASN A 720 -4.54 20.49 -22.28
C ASN A 720 -5.69 20.98 -21.37
N LEU A 721 -5.74 20.56 -20.11
CA LEU A 721 -6.75 21.02 -19.17
C LEU A 721 -6.63 22.52 -18.90
N TYR A 722 -5.45 22.99 -18.46
CA TYR A 722 -5.25 24.39 -18.07
C TYR A 722 -5.40 25.34 -19.26
N GLU A 723 -4.65 25.11 -20.33
CA GLU A 723 -4.56 26.06 -21.45
C GLU A 723 -5.71 25.92 -22.44
N ALA A 724 -5.96 24.68 -22.94
CA ALA A 724 -6.85 24.47 -24.06
C ALA A 724 -8.32 24.40 -23.62
N ARG A 725 -8.63 23.78 -22.48
CA ARG A 725 -9.99 23.60 -21.98
C ARG A 725 -10.46 24.79 -21.15
N LEU A 726 -9.63 25.25 -20.20
CA LEU A 726 -10.01 26.25 -19.21
C LEU A 726 -9.44 27.66 -19.50
N GLY A 727 -8.62 27.83 -20.55
CA GLY A 727 -8.06 29.13 -20.91
C GLY A 727 -7.03 29.73 -19.96
N LEU A 728 -6.48 28.91 -19.04
CA LEU A 728 -5.54 29.34 -17.97
C LEU A 728 -4.09 29.28 -18.43
N LYS A 729 -3.74 29.98 -19.50
CA LYS A 729 -2.46 29.87 -20.25
C LYS A 729 -1.20 30.06 -19.40
N ASP A 730 -1.24 30.94 -18.42
CA ASP A 730 -0.07 31.30 -17.62
C ASP A 730 0.01 30.53 -16.29
N ARG A 731 -0.92 29.62 -16.02
CA ARG A 731 -1.03 28.92 -14.73
C ARG A 731 -0.43 27.53 -14.71
N CYS A 732 0.06 26.98 -15.83
CA CYS A 732 0.84 25.76 -15.80
C CYS A 732 2.13 25.94 -16.60
N ALA A 733 3.22 25.34 -16.09
CA ALA A 733 4.54 25.40 -16.73
C ALA A 733 5.34 24.12 -16.46
N ILE A 734 6.29 23.81 -17.36
CA ILE A 734 7.31 22.82 -17.12
C ILE A 734 8.67 23.43 -17.49
N GLU A 735 9.64 23.26 -16.61
CA GLU A 735 11.04 23.59 -16.85
C GLU A 735 11.82 22.31 -17.14
N TRP A 736 12.46 22.26 -18.30
CA TRP A 736 13.43 21.24 -18.66
C TRP A 736 14.84 21.82 -18.55
N PHE A 737 15.75 21.10 -17.89
CA PHE A 737 17.13 21.55 -17.77
C PHE A 737 18.12 20.38 -17.95
N ALA A 738 19.31 20.67 -18.42
CA ALA A 738 20.39 19.69 -18.58
C ALA A 738 21.06 19.42 -17.22
N GLY A 739 20.42 18.58 -16.39
CA GLY A 739 20.90 18.25 -15.07
C GLY A 739 20.33 16.95 -14.52
N PRO A 740 20.87 16.46 -13.38
CA PRO A 740 20.44 15.24 -12.71
C PRO A 740 19.21 15.48 -11.81
N HIS A 741 18.96 14.57 -10.89
CA HIS A 741 17.96 14.64 -9.83
C HIS A 741 18.30 15.75 -8.81
N THR A 742 17.93 16.98 -9.09
CA THR A 742 18.31 18.17 -8.28
C THR A 742 17.33 19.32 -8.48
N ILE A 743 17.29 20.23 -7.51
CA ILE A 743 16.70 21.58 -7.68
C ILE A 743 17.54 22.36 -8.70
N ASN A 744 16.93 22.88 -9.76
CA ASN A 744 17.53 23.85 -10.66
C ASN A 744 17.37 25.29 -10.15
N GLY A 745 16.15 25.63 -9.75
CA GLY A 745 15.85 26.91 -9.11
C GLY A 745 15.91 28.12 -10.06
N GLN A 746 15.85 27.92 -11.37
CA GLN A 746 15.81 29.03 -12.35
C GLN A 746 14.37 29.36 -12.74
N GLY A 747 13.74 28.54 -13.55
CA GLY A 747 12.35 28.74 -13.96
C GLY A 747 11.37 28.67 -12.79
N THR A 748 11.65 27.80 -11.81
CA THR A 748 10.82 27.67 -10.60
C THR A 748 10.85 28.94 -9.73
N PHE A 749 12.02 29.57 -9.54
CA PHE A 749 12.10 30.82 -8.78
C PHE A 749 11.41 31.95 -9.53
N ASP A 750 11.57 32.03 -10.86
CA ASP A 750 10.84 32.98 -11.69
C ASP A 750 9.32 32.79 -11.62
N PHE A 751 8.86 31.55 -11.58
CA PHE A 751 7.44 31.20 -11.43
C PHE A 751 6.90 31.66 -10.06
N LEU A 752 7.66 31.45 -8.97
CA LEU A 752 7.33 31.93 -7.64
C LEU A 752 7.23 33.47 -7.61
N HIS A 753 8.23 34.19 -8.12
CA HIS A 753 8.21 35.64 -8.17
C HIS A 753 6.98 36.17 -8.91
N ARG A 754 6.65 35.57 -10.07
CA ARG A 754 5.51 35.96 -10.88
C ARG A 754 4.18 35.74 -10.18
N HIS A 755 3.94 34.51 -9.69
CA HIS A 755 2.62 34.14 -9.16
C HIS A 755 2.37 34.59 -7.73
N LEU A 756 3.43 34.83 -6.95
CA LEU A 756 3.33 35.44 -5.62
C LEU A 756 3.39 36.96 -5.66
N GLY A 757 3.64 37.57 -6.83
CA GLY A 757 3.73 39.01 -6.98
C GLY A 757 4.85 39.61 -6.15
N TRP A 758 5.96 38.87 -5.98
CA TRP A 758 7.13 39.31 -5.23
C TRP A 758 8.25 39.80 -6.19
N PRO A 759 8.86 40.96 -5.92
CA PRO A 759 9.86 41.50 -6.84
C PRO A 759 11.08 40.59 -6.97
N ARG A 760 11.66 40.55 -8.16
CA ARG A 760 12.94 39.85 -8.39
C ARG A 760 14.07 40.67 -7.77
N PRO A 761 15.11 40.00 -7.22
CA PRO A 761 16.27 40.73 -6.64
C PRO A 761 17.04 41.50 -7.71
#